data_0eb478f80f944944b1daea52b615bfbd
#
_entry.id   0eb478f80f944944b1daea52b615bfbd
#
_cell.length_a   1.000
_cell.length_b   1.000
_cell.length_c   1.000
_cell.angle_alpha   90.00
_cell.angle_beta   90.00
_cell.angle_gamma   90.00
#
_symmetry.space_group_name_H-M   'P 1'
#
loop_
_entity.id
_entity.type
_entity.pdbx_description
1 polymer ?
#
loop_
_entity_poly.entity_id
_entity_poly.type
_entity_poly.pdbx_seq_one_letter_code
_entity_poly.pdbx_strand_id
1 'polypeptide(L)'
;NLTGNLRFDILLEPGLELAEVEVTATRRVEERLELGMTEITAAQVKQLPMLGEPDVLKAMQLLPGVQGGADGRSGLYVRGGSPDQNLFMLDGTPIYYVNHLGGFVSVFHPDILKNIKLFKGGFPARFGGRLSSVVDLRMKEGNKKEFQGSYGIGLISGDVTLEGPMKTDKTSFIVSARRVWADLLLRPATKIAFQHASMGYNFYDFFGKISHEADARNRFYFSLYGGDDRLGFFFNIREDKIRSNARYIWGNVLSTLRWNHIHNARLNSDVTLLYTRYRYINDLFFKEKDIKGNNLYSTGVNDFGLKADYNWRLAKNYTARFGGGVSGNWFVPGKICNTVTQNGEKTTETIGAQNRTNALNTYVYAENEFAPFKWFSFNAGMRLVNFRVGGKNYFSAEPRFLSAFNLGKTGAIKFGYTHMMQPVHMLTFSGTAFPTDIWLPSTPEIPPGLATQFSAGYSKSLDNGAYELSLELYKKEMKQLVDVKGGVPLVNTLPWEQNVEKNGTGKSEGLELFLQKKQGSTTGWISYTWSKADRLFQNLNNGKPYPFKYDRRHDFSIVFNRELSRNLDFSATWIYGSGYPTTLYNGVYQAIQPKGFIESPTDIPFDMGYHEAALYPGKNWLRMRDYHRLDLGFNFRKERKNKKGKNQERIWTFGVYNAYNRQNAVFYYFSNNGQSDAPVKLYQQSGFPIIPSIKYSVKF
;
A
#
# COMPACT_ATOMS: atom_id res chain seq x y z
N ASN A 1 9.18 65.24 32.10
CA ASN A 1 8.56 66.09 31.09
C ASN A 1 9.48 66.11 29.85
N LEU A 2 9.14 65.38 28.85
CA LEU A 2 9.79 65.41 27.54
C LEU A 2 9.13 66.52 26.73
N THR A 3 9.82 67.62 26.54
CA THR A 3 9.42 68.72 25.68
C THR A 3 10.41 68.77 24.50
N GLY A 4 10.21 67.96 23.50
CA GLY A 4 10.97 68.00 22.25
C GLY A 4 10.70 66.79 21.37
N ASN A 5 10.68 66.93 20.04
CA ASN A 5 10.59 65.87 19.07
C ASN A 5 11.87 65.01 19.12
N LEU A 6 11.81 63.88 19.78
CA LEU A 6 12.87 62.82 19.74
C LEU A 6 12.65 61.95 18.57
N ARG A 7 13.59 61.90 17.62
CA ARG A 7 13.65 60.94 16.52
C ARG A 7 14.58 59.82 16.98
N PHE A 8 14.02 58.60 17.14
CA PHE A 8 14.78 57.40 17.38
C PHE A 8 14.92 56.65 16.04
N ASP A 9 16.12 56.54 15.51
CA ASP A 9 16.45 55.60 14.42
C ASP A 9 16.73 54.27 15.09
N ILE A 10 15.73 53.38 15.08
CA ILE A 10 15.89 52.01 15.57
C ILE A 10 16.46 51.19 14.40
N LEU A 11 17.76 50.87 14.48
CA LEU A 11 18.34 49.81 13.66
C LEU A 11 17.75 48.49 14.15
N LEU A 12 16.78 47.94 13.39
CA LEU A 12 16.35 46.58 13.56
C LEU A 12 17.46 45.68 12.96
N GLU A 13 18.26 45.08 13.83
CA GLU A 13 19.03 43.91 13.38
C GLU A 13 18.03 42.88 12.85
N PRO A 14 18.31 42.24 11.69
CA PRO A 14 17.47 41.15 11.24
C PRO A 14 17.45 40.10 12.36
N GLY A 15 16.31 39.96 13.02
CA GLY A 15 16.11 38.98 14.06
C GLY A 15 16.48 37.61 13.50
N LEU A 16 17.07 36.75 14.33
CA LEU A 16 17.21 35.33 14.02
C LEU A 16 15.93 34.88 13.34
N GLU A 17 16.01 34.62 12.01
CA GLU A 17 14.93 33.97 11.30
C GLU A 17 14.72 32.62 12.01
N LEU A 18 13.71 32.59 12.86
CA LEU A 18 13.19 31.32 13.35
C LEU A 18 12.95 30.48 12.11
N ALA A 19 13.59 29.30 12.05
CA ALA A 19 13.23 28.27 11.08
C ALA A 19 11.71 28.26 11.01
N GLU A 20 11.16 28.29 9.80
CA GLU A 20 9.71 28.34 9.57
C GLU A 20 9.07 27.26 10.43
N VAL A 21 8.66 27.63 11.63
CA VAL A 21 7.80 26.84 12.47
C VAL A 21 6.48 26.90 11.71
N GLU A 22 6.27 25.93 10.84
CA GLU A 22 4.94 25.66 10.31
C GLU A 22 4.09 25.30 11.53
N VAL A 23 3.51 26.33 12.16
CA VAL A 23 2.45 26.15 13.13
C VAL A 23 1.24 25.68 12.33
N THR A 24 1.26 24.42 11.95
CA THR A 24 0.04 23.68 11.77
C THR A 24 -0.59 23.68 13.15
N ALA A 25 -1.44 24.68 13.42
CA ALA A 25 -2.35 24.64 14.54
C ALA A 25 -3.08 23.32 14.41
N THR A 26 -2.62 22.32 15.15
CA THR A 26 -3.19 20.96 15.11
C THR A 26 -4.56 21.12 15.73
N ARG A 27 -5.60 21.30 14.89
CA ARG A 27 -6.97 21.36 15.36
C ARG A 27 -7.18 20.16 16.26
N ARG A 28 -7.77 20.37 17.41
CA ARG A 28 -8.12 19.28 18.32
C ARG A 28 -8.97 18.25 17.57
N VAL A 29 -8.88 16.99 17.95
CA VAL A 29 -9.58 15.91 17.24
C VAL A 29 -11.10 16.12 17.17
N GLU A 30 -11.68 16.76 18.18
CA GLU A 30 -13.09 17.14 18.23
C GLU A 30 -13.47 18.27 17.27
N GLU A 31 -12.52 19.09 16.84
CA GLU A 31 -12.73 20.19 15.87
C GLU A 31 -12.54 19.75 14.42
N ARG A 32 -12.00 18.54 14.20
CA ARG A 32 -11.84 17.95 12.88
C ARG A 32 -13.16 17.32 12.44
N LEU A 33 -13.56 17.61 11.22
CA LEU A 33 -14.78 17.03 10.65
C LEU A 33 -14.57 15.56 10.20
N GLU A 34 -13.37 15.24 9.78
CA GLU A 34 -13.05 13.95 9.21
C GLU A 34 -13.22 12.82 10.23
N LEU A 35 -14.01 11.81 9.86
CA LEU A 35 -14.20 10.58 10.57
C LEU A 35 -13.34 9.49 9.91
N GLY A 36 -12.59 8.71 10.71
CA GLY A 36 -11.72 7.67 10.19
C GLY A 36 -10.46 8.20 9.49
N MET A 37 -10.10 9.46 9.68
CA MET A 37 -8.85 10.02 9.18
C MET A 37 -7.77 9.94 10.26
N THR A 38 -6.62 9.39 9.89
CA THR A 38 -5.41 9.36 10.72
C THR A 38 -4.25 9.96 9.94
N GLU A 39 -3.52 10.85 10.59
CA GLU A 39 -2.28 11.42 10.07
C GLU A 39 -1.10 10.89 10.87
N ILE A 40 -0.08 10.40 10.17
CA ILE A 40 1.17 9.92 10.74
C ILE A 40 2.30 10.78 10.18
N THR A 41 3.21 11.21 11.02
CA THR A 41 4.40 11.95 10.58
C THR A 41 5.54 11.00 10.22
N ALA A 42 6.44 11.46 9.34
CA ALA A 42 7.66 10.72 9.02
C ALA A 42 8.53 10.45 10.27
N ALA A 43 8.51 11.37 11.24
CA ALA A 43 9.21 11.21 12.52
C ALA A 43 8.65 10.03 13.33
N GLN A 44 7.33 9.92 13.44
CA GLN A 44 6.68 8.78 14.11
C GLN A 44 7.01 7.45 13.44
N VAL A 45 7.01 7.41 12.09
CA VAL A 45 7.40 6.19 11.35
C VAL A 45 8.83 5.77 11.67
N LYS A 46 9.77 6.73 11.77
CA LYS A 46 11.19 6.46 12.07
C LYS A 46 11.45 6.01 13.51
N GLN A 47 10.54 6.30 14.44
CA GLN A 47 10.65 5.87 15.84
C GLN A 47 10.23 4.41 16.04
N LEU A 48 9.49 3.81 15.11
CA LEU A 48 9.00 2.44 15.24
C LEU A 48 10.14 1.42 15.06
N PRO A 49 10.17 0.34 15.88
CA PRO A 49 11.09 -0.76 15.63
C PRO A 49 10.61 -1.54 14.39
N MET A 50 11.44 -1.58 13.36
CA MET A 50 11.13 -2.20 12.09
C MET A 50 12.25 -3.15 11.64
N LEU A 51 11.96 -4.01 10.68
CA LEU A 51 12.93 -4.93 10.12
C LEU A 51 13.96 -4.18 9.25
N GLY A 52 14.96 -3.58 9.89
CA GLY A 52 16.10 -2.92 9.24
C GLY A 52 15.82 -1.52 8.66
N GLU A 53 14.58 -1.19 8.27
CA GLU A 53 14.21 0.11 7.72
C GLU A 53 12.85 0.61 8.22
N PRO A 54 12.71 1.92 8.48
CA PRO A 54 11.40 2.51 8.79
C PRO A 54 10.43 2.37 7.62
N ASP A 55 9.21 1.90 7.89
CA ASP A 55 8.22 1.57 6.87
C ASP A 55 6.85 2.22 7.11
N VAL A 56 6.37 2.94 6.09
CA VAL A 56 5.12 3.70 6.15
C VAL A 56 3.90 2.79 6.22
N LEU A 57 3.86 1.72 5.42
CA LEU A 57 2.71 0.80 5.41
C LEU A 57 2.65 -0.01 6.70
N LYS A 58 3.80 -0.44 7.23
CA LYS A 58 3.87 -1.13 8.52
C LYS A 58 3.39 -0.23 9.65
N ALA A 59 3.75 1.06 9.64
CA ALA A 59 3.22 2.03 10.61
C ALA A 59 1.70 2.17 10.50
N MET A 60 1.14 2.22 9.28
CA MET A 60 -0.31 2.27 9.07
C MET A 60 -1.02 0.99 9.53
N GLN A 61 -0.39 -0.19 9.42
CA GLN A 61 -0.93 -1.47 9.90
C GLN A 61 -1.09 -1.53 11.43
N LEU A 62 -0.52 -0.59 12.17
CA LEU A 62 -0.66 -0.46 13.63
C LEU A 62 -1.84 0.43 14.04
N LEU A 63 -2.60 0.96 13.07
CA LEU A 63 -3.76 1.81 13.30
C LEU A 63 -5.06 1.00 13.37
N PRO A 64 -6.08 1.46 14.11
CA PRO A 64 -7.35 0.75 14.19
C PRO A 64 -8.05 0.71 12.83
N GLY A 65 -8.72 -0.42 12.54
CA GLY A 65 -9.41 -0.66 11.27
C GLY A 65 -8.49 -0.96 10.08
N VAL A 66 -7.19 -1.07 10.33
CA VAL A 66 -6.16 -1.38 9.33
C VAL A 66 -5.47 -2.66 9.73
N GLN A 67 -5.68 -3.71 8.99
CA GLN A 67 -5.07 -5.00 9.26
C GLN A 67 -3.87 -5.22 8.35
N GLY A 68 -2.77 -5.68 8.94
CA GLY A 68 -1.62 -6.20 8.21
C GLY A 68 -1.84 -7.66 7.85
N GLY A 69 -1.30 -8.11 6.73
CA GLY A 69 -1.21 -9.54 6.44
C GLY A 69 -0.35 -10.29 7.46
N ALA A 70 -0.40 -11.61 7.45
CA ALA A 70 0.65 -12.43 8.06
C ALA A 70 2.00 -12.12 7.40
N ASP A 71 3.11 -12.48 8.05
CA ASP A 71 4.44 -12.35 7.46
C ASP A 71 4.46 -12.98 6.06
N GLY A 72 5.01 -12.26 5.09
CA GLY A 72 4.99 -12.70 3.70
C GLY A 72 3.69 -12.43 2.93
N ARG A 73 2.72 -11.74 3.50
CA ARG A 73 1.55 -11.19 2.78
C ARG A 73 1.67 -9.68 2.66
N SER A 74 1.69 -9.19 1.44
CA SER A 74 1.69 -7.76 1.14
C SER A 74 0.26 -7.22 1.17
N GLY A 75 0.08 -6.00 1.66
CA GLY A 75 -1.18 -5.29 1.54
C GLY A 75 -1.63 -4.58 2.80
N LEU A 76 -2.56 -3.68 2.58
CA LEU A 76 -3.30 -2.96 3.59
C LEU A 76 -4.76 -3.40 3.47
N TYR A 77 -5.31 -3.96 4.55
CA TYR A 77 -6.69 -4.45 4.57
C TYR A 77 -7.50 -3.54 5.48
N VAL A 78 -8.27 -2.64 4.87
CA VAL A 78 -9.00 -1.60 5.60
C VAL A 78 -10.48 -1.94 5.64
N ARG A 79 -11.04 -2.09 6.84
CA ARG A 79 -12.48 -2.32 7.05
C ARG A 79 -13.06 -3.42 6.14
N GLY A 80 -12.39 -4.60 6.12
CA GLY A 80 -12.80 -5.75 5.33
C GLY A 80 -12.64 -5.59 3.81
N GLY A 81 -11.86 -4.60 3.37
CA GLY A 81 -11.47 -4.43 1.97
C GLY A 81 -10.25 -5.25 1.60
N SER A 82 -10.11 -5.56 0.30
CA SER A 82 -8.90 -6.14 -0.31
C SER A 82 -7.85 -5.05 -0.61
N PRO A 83 -6.58 -5.42 -0.87
CA PRO A 83 -5.52 -4.45 -1.15
C PRO A 83 -5.81 -3.51 -2.31
N ASP A 84 -6.45 -3.99 -3.38
CA ASP A 84 -6.85 -3.21 -4.55
C ASP A 84 -7.96 -2.19 -4.27
N GLN A 85 -8.67 -2.35 -3.15
CA GLN A 85 -9.73 -1.43 -2.74
C GLN A 85 -9.21 -0.19 -1.99
N ASN A 86 -7.90 -0.05 -1.86
CA ASN A 86 -7.25 1.12 -1.29
C ASN A 86 -6.63 1.98 -2.38
N LEU A 87 -6.89 3.27 -2.36
CA LEU A 87 -6.26 4.24 -3.26
C LEU A 87 -4.97 4.76 -2.62
N PHE A 88 -3.84 4.38 -3.16
CA PHE A 88 -2.56 4.99 -2.78
C PHE A 88 -2.20 6.09 -3.76
N MET A 89 -1.83 7.26 -3.24
CA MET A 89 -1.39 8.39 -4.06
C MET A 89 -0.09 8.97 -3.53
N LEU A 90 0.84 9.24 -4.42
CA LEU A 90 2.04 10.03 -4.13
C LEU A 90 1.96 11.35 -4.92
N ASP A 91 1.98 12.47 -4.19
CA ASP A 91 1.75 13.82 -4.76
C ASP A 91 0.50 13.93 -5.65
N GLY A 92 -0.54 13.15 -5.32
CA GLY A 92 -1.82 13.15 -6.01
C GLY A 92 -1.90 12.27 -7.25
N THR A 93 -0.85 11.47 -7.56
CA THR A 93 -0.82 10.48 -8.64
C THR A 93 -1.02 9.07 -8.06
N PRO A 94 -1.94 8.25 -8.59
CA PRO A 94 -2.14 6.87 -8.14
C PRO A 94 -0.90 6.01 -8.33
N ILE A 95 -0.66 5.10 -7.38
CA ILE A 95 0.35 4.06 -7.46
C ILE A 95 -0.30 2.69 -7.25
N TYR A 96 0.03 1.71 -8.10
CA TYR A 96 -0.69 0.44 -8.17
C TYR A 96 -0.14 -0.62 -7.23
N TYR A 97 1.17 -0.78 -7.18
CA TYR A 97 1.81 -1.76 -6.31
C TYR A 97 2.74 -1.04 -5.32
N VAL A 98 2.46 -1.17 -4.05
CA VAL A 98 3.06 -0.34 -3.01
C VAL A 98 4.03 -1.07 -2.08
N ASN A 99 4.34 -2.33 -2.39
CA ASN A 99 5.20 -3.17 -1.57
C ASN A 99 6.35 -3.75 -2.39
N HIS A 100 7.48 -3.92 -1.74
CA HIS A 100 8.55 -4.80 -2.17
C HIS A 100 8.25 -6.25 -1.74
N LEU A 101 9.10 -7.20 -2.14
CA LEU A 101 8.90 -8.64 -1.94
C LEU A 101 8.32 -8.97 -0.56
N GLY A 102 7.23 -9.73 -0.58
CA GLY A 102 6.59 -10.21 0.63
C GLY A 102 5.94 -9.14 1.50
N GLY A 103 5.85 -7.90 1.03
CA GLY A 103 5.26 -6.81 1.83
C GLY A 103 6.06 -6.47 3.09
N PHE A 104 7.35 -6.81 3.13
CA PHE A 104 8.22 -6.53 4.27
C PHE A 104 8.64 -5.08 4.32
N VAL A 105 8.79 -4.46 3.15
CA VAL A 105 9.13 -3.05 2.98
C VAL A 105 8.20 -2.42 1.96
N SER A 106 7.71 -1.22 2.24
CA SER A 106 6.93 -0.44 1.27
C SER A 106 7.81 0.33 0.31
N VAL A 107 7.24 0.70 -0.82
CA VAL A 107 7.91 1.60 -1.78
C VAL A 107 8.12 3.01 -1.23
N PHE A 108 7.46 3.40 -0.15
CA PHE A 108 7.49 4.75 0.40
C PHE A 108 8.64 4.95 1.40
N HIS A 109 9.60 5.79 1.03
CA HIS A 109 10.69 6.16 1.93
C HIS A 109 10.31 7.35 2.83
N PRO A 110 10.35 7.21 4.19
CA PRO A 110 9.88 8.28 5.09
C PRO A 110 10.63 9.61 4.96
N ASP A 111 11.90 9.61 4.52
CA ASP A 111 12.72 10.83 4.44
C ASP A 111 12.20 11.84 3.43
N ILE A 112 11.53 11.37 2.38
CA ILE A 112 10.96 12.22 1.34
C ILE A 112 9.55 12.71 1.67
N LEU A 113 8.88 12.15 2.69
CA LEU A 113 7.48 12.43 2.96
C LEU A 113 7.32 13.59 3.95
N LYS A 114 6.42 14.52 3.60
CA LYS A 114 5.92 15.60 4.45
C LYS A 114 4.71 15.13 5.25
N ASN A 115 3.69 14.62 4.57
CA ASN A 115 2.40 14.22 5.16
C ASN A 115 2.00 12.83 4.70
N ILE A 116 1.48 12.03 5.63
CA ILE A 116 0.95 10.69 5.41
C ILE A 116 -0.47 10.67 6.00
N LYS A 117 -1.50 10.72 5.13
CA LYS A 117 -2.91 10.72 5.55
C LYS A 117 -3.60 9.45 5.09
N LEU A 118 -4.24 8.79 6.04
CA LEU A 118 -5.09 7.62 5.79
C LEU A 118 -6.55 7.98 6.08
N PHE A 119 -7.42 7.78 5.10
CA PHE A 119 -8.87 7.90 5.23
C PHE A 119 -9.48 6.49 5.14
N LYS A 120 -10.10 6.00 6.20
CA LYS A 120 -10.69 4.63 6.29
C LYS A 120 -12.18 4.58 5.91
N GLY A 121 -12.74 5.70 5.54
CA GLY A 121 -14.14 5.91 5.20
C GLY A 121 -14.47 7.37 5.38
N GLY A 122 -15.63 7.83 4.89
CA GLY A 122 -15.96 9.24 4.98
C GLY A 122 -14.96 10.15 4.27
N PHE A 123 -14.24 9.66 3.26
CA PHE A 123 -13.27 10.47 2.56
C PHE A 123 -13.95 11.46 1.61
N PRO A 124 -13.36 12.66 1.42
CA PRO A 124 -13.91 13.74 0.60
C PRO A 124 -14.21 13.34 -0.85
N ALA A 125 -15.15 14.04 -1.49
CA ALA A 125 -15.63 13.73 -2.87
C ALA A 125 -14.54 13.88 -3.94
N ARG A 126 -13.47 14.63 -3.67
CA ARG A 126 -12.30 14.73 -4.57
C ARG A 126 -11.57 13.39 -4.78
N PHE A 127 -11.71 12.43 -3.87
CA PHE A 127 -11.14 11.09 -3.99
C PHE A 127 -12.18 10.10 -4.53
N GLY A 128 -11.77 9.11 -5.32
CA GLY A 128 -12.66 8.08 -5.85
C GLY A 128 -11.90 6.95 -6.53
N GLY A 129 -12.68 5.99 -7.09
CA GLY A 129 -12.12 4.87 -7.85
C GLY A 129 -11.65 3.68 -7.01
N ARG A 130 -11.93 3.67 -5.69
CA ARG A 130 -11.65 2.56 -4.77
C ARG A 130 -12.76 2.43 -3.72
N LEU A 131 -12.90 1.23 -3.12
CA LEU A 131 -14.05 0.88 -2.27
C LEU A 131 -13.75 0.93 -0.76
N SER A 132 -12.50 1.17 -0.33
CA SER A 132 -12.15 0.95 1.07
C SER A 132 -11.46 2.13 1.74
N SER A 133 -10.32 2.55 1.26
CA SER A 133 -9.56 3.65 1.86
C SER A 133 -8.82 4.51 0.84
N VAL A 134 -8.34 5.65 1.32
CA VAL A 134 -7.43 6.52 0.59
C VAL A 134 -6.19 6.78 1.43
N VAL A 135 -5.01 6.55 0.87
CA VAL A 135 -3.72 6.90 1.43
C VAL A 135 -3.13 8.02 0.59
N ASP A 136 -3.16 9.24 1.11
CA ASP A 136 -2.61 10.43 0.44
C ASP A 136 -1.24 10.77 1.05
N LEU A 137 -0.21 10.58 0.24
CA LEU A 137 1.19 10.80 0.58
C LEU A 137 1.70 12.02 -0.17
N ARG A 138 2.28 12.98 0.58
CA ARG A 138 2.86 14.18 0.00
C ARG A 138 4.35 14.21 0.23
N MET A 139 5.12 14.45 -0.83
CA MET A 139 6.56 14.64 -0.76
C MET A 139 6.90 16.04 -0.23
N LYS A 140 8.03 16.14 0.49
CA LYS A 140 8.66 17.43 0.84
C LYS A 140 8.96 18.23 -0.42
N GLU A 141 9.07 19.53 -0.27
CA GLU A 141 9.39 20.44 -1.38
C GLU A 141 10.90 20.67 -1.56
N GLY A 142 11.70 20.16 -0.61
CA GLY A 142 13.14 20.45 -0.50
C GLY A 142 13.43 21.74 0.26
N ASN A 143 14.64 21.86 0.80
CA ASN A 143 15.07 23.06 1.53
C ASN A 143 15.42 24.18 0.55
N LYS A 144 14.83 25.37 0.73
CA LYS A 144 15.09 26.54 -0.13
C LYS A 144 16.31 27.36 0.31
N LYS A 145 16.76 27.21 1.57
CA LYS A 145 17.77 28.07 2.17
C LYS A 145 19.15 27.45 2.13
N GLU A 146 19.26 26.14 2.43
CA GLU A 146 20.54 25.47 2.54
C GLU A 146 20.50 24.04 2.01
N PHE A 147 21.67 23.54 1.64
CA PHE A 147 21.86 22.16 1.24
C PHE A 147 21.94 21.27 2.48
N GLN A 148 21.06 20.27 2.53
CA GLN A 148 20.97 19.27 3.59
C GLN A 148 20.92 17.88 2.98
N GLY A 149 21.22 16.88 3.77
CA GLY A 149 21.10 15.52 3.33
C GLY A 149 21.18 14.50 4.46
N SER A 150 20.82 13.29 4.12
CA SER A 150 20.98 12.12 4.98
C SER A 150 21.45 10.95 4.13
N TYR A 151 22.23 10.08 4.74
CA TYR A 151 22.52 8.75 4.19
C TYR A 151 22.46 7.72 5.30
N GLY A 152 22.08 6.52 4.93
CA GLY A 152 22.01 5.39 5.84
C GLY A 152 22.59 4.13 5.21
N ILE A 153 23.20 3.29 6.03
CA ILE A 153 23.66 1.98 5.62
C ILE A 153 23.26 0.95 6.69
N GLY A 154 22.53 -0.06 6.27
CA GLY A 154 22.13 -1.20 7.08
C GLY A 154 22.78 -2.49 6.57
N LEU A 155 22.42 -3.61 7.20
CA LEU A 155 22.95 -4.94 6.85
C LEU A 155 22.64 -5.32 5.39
N ILE A 156 21.43 -5.02 4.92
CA ILE A 156 20.91 -5.45 3.61
C ILE A 156 20.51 -4.29 2.70
N SER A 157 20.59 -3.04 3.17
CA SER A 157 20.10 -1.88 2.43
C SER A 157 20.93 -0.63 2.68
N GLY A 158 20.82 0.32 1.75
CA GLY A 158 21.34 1.67 1.89
C GLY A 158 20.46 2.69 1.21
N ASP A 159 20.46 3.89 1.77
CA ASP A 159 19.68 5.02 1.30
C ASP A 159 20.49 6.31 1.34
N VAL A 160 20.12 7.23 0.46
CA VAL A 160 20.63 8.60 0.45
C VAL A 160 19.51 9.55 0.08
N THR A 161 19.40 10.65 0.80
CA THR A 161 18.46 11.75 0.50
C THR A 161 19.22 13.04 0.53
N LEU A 162 19.06 13.86 -0.51
CA LEU A 162 19.68 15.17 -0.65
C LEU A 162 18.61 16.20 -0.99
N GLU A 163 18.67 17.36 -0.36
CA GLU A 163 17.76 18.46 -0.63
C GLU A 163 18.48 19.79 -0.52
N GLY A 164 18.02 20.79 -1.25
CA GLY A 164 18.63 22.11 -1.22
C GLY A 164 18.05 23.08 -2.24
N PRO A 165 18.52 24.35 -2.20
CA PRO A 165 18.20 25.36 -3.19
C PRO A 165 18.90 25.04 -4.52
N MET A 166 18.23 25.37 -5.63
CA MET A 166 18.86 25.48 -6.94
C MET A 166 19.20 26.93 -7.16
N LYS A 167 20.03 27.42 -7.88
CA LYS A 167 20.48 28.80 -8.24
C LYS A 167 19.87 29.97 -7.43
N THR A 168 18.61 29.86 -6.99
CA THR A 168 17.88 30.89 -6.23
C THR A 168 17.05 30.24 -5.14
N ASP A 169 16.68 31.00 -4.11
CA ASP A 169 15.75 30.65 -3.03
C ASP A 169 14.30 30.34 -3.50
N LYS A 170 13.98 30.66 -4.76
CA LYS A 170 12.69 30.35 -5.40
C LYS A 170 12.57 28.90 -5.87
N THR A 171 13.69 28.20 -6.03
CA THR A 171 13.71 26.83 -6.55
C THR A 171 14.45 25.93 -5.61
N SER A 172 13.78 24.85 -5.18
CA SER A 172 14.37 23.79 -4.37
C SER A 172 14.20 22.44 -5.01
N PHE A 173 15.06 21.51 -4.62
CA PHE A 173 14.96 20.12 -5.01
C PHE A 173 15.08 19.20 -3.80
N ILE A 174 14.51 18.00 -3.93
CA ILE A 174 14.79 16.85 -3.09
C ILE A 174 14.93 15.63 -3.97
N VAL A 175 15.98 14.85 -3.73
CA VAL A 175 16.21 13.57 -4.40
C VAL A 175 16.53 12.51 -3.35
N SER A 176 16.03 11.31 -3.56
CA SER A 176 16.32 10.17 -2.70
C SER A 176 16.52 8.92 -3.53
N ALA A 177 17.49 8.11 -3.15
CA ALA A 177 17.72 6.80 -3.73
C ALA A 177 17.87 5.77 -2.61
N ARG A 178 17.28 4.59 -2.82
CA ARG A 178 17.37 3.47 -1.90
C ARG A 178 17.65 2.19 -2.69
N ARG A 179 18.48 1.32 -2.14
CA ARG A 179 18.73 -0.01 -2.68
C ARG A 179 18.78 -1.05 -1.56
N VAL A 180 18.14 -2.20 -1.78
CA VAL A 180 18.35 -3.43 -1.02
C VAL A 180 19.25 -4.34 -1.84
N TRP A 181 20.29 -4.89 -1.18
CA TRP A 181 21.30 -5.78 -1.79
C TRP A 181 21.30 -7.17 -1.16
N ALA A 182 20.13 -7.69 -0.81
CA ALA A 182 20.00 -9.03 -0.24
C ALA A 182 20.57 -10.11 -1.18
N ASP A 183 20.62 -9.85 -2.49
CA ASP A 183 21.25 -10.73 -3.49
C ASP A 183 22.75 -10.98 -3.23
N LEU A 184 23.48 -10.00 -2.67
CA LEU A 184 24.90 -10.17 -2.33
C LEU A 184 25.12 -11.22 -1.21
N LEU A 185 24.13 -11.41 -0.33
CA LEU A 185 24.17 -12.40 0.74
C LEU A 185 23.47 -13.71 0.34
N LEU A 186 22.30 -13.62 -0.28
CA LEU A 186 21.47 -14.79 -0.63
C LEU A 186 22.10 -15.66 -1.72
N ARG A 187 22.69 -15.07 -2.77
CA ARG A 187 23.29 -15.86 -3.86
C ARG A 187 24.45 -16.75 -3.41
N PRO A 188 25.46 -16.26 -2.66
CA PRO A 188 26.50 -17.12 -2.14
C PRO A 188 25.97 -18.16 -1.15
N ALA A 189 25.11 -17.74 -0.20
CA ALA A 189 24.56 -18.64 0.81
C ALA A 189 23.74 -19.78 0.21
N THR A 190 22.83 -19.47 -0.72
CA THR A 190 22.01 -20.49 -1.38
C THR A 190 22.82 -21.37 -2.32
N LYS A 191 23.88 -20.84 -2.97
CA LYS A 191 24.77 -21.65 -3.81
C LYS A 191 25.59 -22.64 -2.98
N ILE A 192 25.96 -22.27 -1.76
CA ILE A 192 26.65 -23.19 -0.81
C ILE A 192 25.66 -24.27 -0.32
N ALA A 193 24.43 -23.86 0.04
CA ALA A 193 23.42 -24.76 0.57
C ALA A 193 22.85 -25.74 -0.49
N PHE A 194 22.74 -25.29 -1.73
CA PHE A 194 22.10 -26.01 -2.84
C PHE A 194 23.01 -26.07 -4.05
N GLN A 195 24.00 -26.95 -4.08
CA GLN A 195 25.10 -27.05 -5.05
C GLN A 195 24.80 -26.58 -6.51
N HIS A 196 23.59 -26.84 -7.02
CA HIS A 196 23.18 -26.51 -8.39
C HIS A 196 22.18 -25.35 -8.49
N ALA A 197 21.72 -24.82 -7.35
CA ALA A 197 20.72 -23.75 -7.32
C ALA A 197 21.21 -22.52 -6.58
N SER A 198 20.77 -21.34 -6.99
CA SER A 198 20.96 -20.12 -6.23
C SER A 198 19.76 -19.18 -6.38
N MET A 199 19.52 -18.35 -5.37
CA MET A 199 18.46 -17.37 -5.33
C MET A 199 19.06 -15.99 -5.04
N GLY A 200 18.53 -14.96 -5.69
CA GLY A 200 18.91 -13.57 -5.42
C GLY A 200 17.71 -12.65 -5.45
N TYR A 201 17.70 -11.67 -4.56
CA TYR A 201 16.70 -10.65 -4.52
C TYR A 201 17.31 -9.28 -4.28
N ASN A 202 16.88 -8.29 -5.05
CA ASN A 202 17.21 -6.88 -4.84
C ASN A 202 16.06 -5.99 -5.31
N PHE A 203 16.02 -4.78 -4.79
CA PHE A 203 15.20 -3.71 -5.33
C PHE A 203 15.92 -2.37 -5.24
N TYR A 204 15.43 -1.41 -6.00
CA TYR A 204 15.83 -0.01 -5.91
C TYR A 204 14.62 0.91 -6.06
N ASP A 205 14.70 2.04 -5.37
CA ASP A 205 13.77 3.16 -5.48
C ASP A 205 14.53 4.44 -5.76
N PHE A 206 13.95 5.26 -6.60
CA PHE A 206 14.40 6.61 -6.86
C PHE A 206 13.23 7.58 -6.75
N PHE A 207 13.43 8.67 -6.03
CA PHE A 207 12.48 9.75 -5.87
C PHE A 207 13.16 11.07 -6.24
N GLY A 208 12.42 11.94 -6.91
CA GLY A 208 12.87 13.29 -7.21
C GLY A 208 11.70 14.27 -7.18
N LYS A 209 11.92 15.46 -6.63
CA LYS A 209 10.97 16.55 -6.73
C LYS A 209 11.69 17.88 -6.88
N ILE A 210 11.17 18.69 -7.77
CA ILE A 210 11.58 20.10 -7.95
C ILE A 210 10.37 20.96 -7.65
N SER A 211 10.58 22.00 -6.85
CA SER A 211 9.57 22.98 -6.46
C SER A 211 10.06 24.34 -6.90
N HIS A 212 9.26 25.08 -7.68
CA HIS A 212 9.62 26.38 -8.21
C HIS A 212 8.52 27.42 -7.95
N GLU A 213 8.87 28.52 -7.33
CA GLU A 213 8.01 29.70 -7.14
C GLU A 213 8.32 30.71 -8.25
N ALA A 214 7.54 30.71 -9.31
CA ALA A 214 7.73 31.68 -10.40
C ALA A 214 7.45 33.10 -9.90
N ASP A 215 6.36 33.26 -9.16
CA ASP A 215 5.97 34.49 -8.47
C ASP A 215 5.09 34.19 -7.24
N ALA A 216 4.56 35.23 -6.57
CA ALA A 216 3.73 35.10 -5.37
C ALA A 216 2.41 34.32 -5.60
N ARG A 217 1.97 34.18 -6.85
CA ARG A 217 0.71 33.50 -7.23
C ARG A 217 0.92 32.17 -7.91
N ASN A 218 2.10 31.92 -8.51
CA ASN A 218 2.34 30.76 -9.37
C ASN A 218 3.47 29.89 -8.80
N ARG A 219 3.13 28.64 -8.49
CA ARG A 219 4.06 27.62 -8.03
C ARG A 219 3.96 26.38 -8.89
N PHE A 220 5.11 25.84 -9.31
CA PHE A 220 5.22 24.64 -10.11
C PHE A 220 5.93 23.55 -9.33
N TYR A 221 5.42 22.33 -9.43
CA TYR A 221 5.99 21.15 -8.78
C TYR A 221 6.13 20.05 -9.82
N PHE A 222 7.33 19.50 -9.92
CA PHE A 222 7.57 18.31 -10.71
C PHE A 222 8.05 17.20 -9.77
N SER A 223 7.33 16.08 -9.73
CA SER A 223 7.66 14.92 -8.90
C SER A 223 7.84 13.69 -9.78
N LEU A 224 8.84 12.86 -9.45
CA LEU A 224 9.16 11.61 -10.12
C LEU A 224 9.38 10.52 -9.08
N TYR A 225 8.88 9.33 -9.35
CA TYR A 225 9.23 8.10 -8.65
C TYR A 225 9.46 6.97 -9.66
N GLY A 226 10.46 6.15 -9.43
CA GLY A 226 10.73 4.92 -10.17
C GLY A 226 11.38 3.87 -9.28
N GLY A 227 10.87 2.64 -9.32
CA GLY A 227 11.43 1.53 -8.58
C GLY A 227 11.10 0.20 -9.23
N ASP A 228 12.04 -0.73 -9.15
CA ASP A 228 11.88 -2.11 -9.63
C ASP A 228 12.41 -3.09 -8.58
N ASP A 229 11.68 -4.18 -8.41
CA ASP A 229 12.09 -5.40 -7.70
C ASP A 229 12.59 -6.45 -8.69
N ARG A 230 13.56 -7.23 -8.28
CA ARG A 230 14.14 -8.32 -9.07
C ARG A 230 14.40 -9.53 -8.19
N LEU A 231 13.63 -10.58 -8.42
CA LEU A 231 13.82 -11.89 -7.80
C LEU A 231 14.27 -12.89 -8.86
N GLY A 232 15.35 -13.59 -8.60
CA GLY A 232 15.91 -14.57 -9.53
C GLY A 232 16.19 -15.91 -8.87
N PHE A 233 15.79 -16.98 -9.54
CA PHE A 233 16.17 -18.35 -9.24
C PHE A 233 17.01 -18.86 -10.40
N PHE A 234 18.16 -19.45 -10.08
CA PHE A 234 19.13 -19.89 -11.04
C PHE A 234 19.49 -21.34 -10.75
N PHE A 235 19.36 -22.19 -11.75
CA PHE A 235 19.67 -23.61 -11.67
C PHE A 235 20.66 -23.96 -12.78
N ASN A 236 21.75 -24.69 -12.45
CA ASN A 236 22.79 -25.02 -13.38
C ASN A 236 23.44 -26.37 -13.04
N ILE A 237 23.15 -27.41 -13.82
CA ILE A 237 23.80 -28.71 -13.77
C ILE A 237 24.78 -28.77 -14.91
N ARG A 238 26.09 -28.70 -14.61
CA ARG A 238 27.14 -28.62 -15.64
C ARG A 238 27.33 -29.93 -16.40
N GLU A 239 27.19 -31.05 -15.71
CA GLU A 239 27.35 -32.40 -16.26
C GLU A 239 26.33 -32.67 -17.37
N ASP A 240 25.07 -32.31 -17.14
CA ASP A 240 23.96 -32.51 -18.08
C ASP A 240 23.77 -31.33 -19.05
N LYS A 241 24.60 -30.27 -18.96
CA LYS A 241 24.45 -29.01 -19.71
C LYS A 241 23.08 -28.37 -19.58
N ILE A 242 22.42 -28.57 -18.41
CA ILE A 242 21.11 -28.02 -18.09
C ILE A 242 21.29 -26.67 -17.37
N ARG A 243 20.66 -25.65 -17.90
CA ARG A 243 20.57 -24.33 -17.26
C ARG A 243 19.14 -23.83 -17.30
N SER A 244 18.59 -23.49 -16.13
CA SER A 244 17.28 -22.88 -16.00
C SER A 244 17.34 -21.65 -15.13
N ASN A 245 16.70 -20.57 -15.57
CA ASN A 245 16.60 -19.33 -14.81
C ASN A 245 15.15 -18.87 -14.79
N ALA A 246 14.65 -18.53 -13.61
CA ALA A 246 13.37 -17.85 -13.45
C ALA A 246 13.63 -16.47 -12.88
N ARG A 247 13.23 -15.41 -13.61
CA ARG A 247 13.37 -14.02 -13.19
C ARG A 247 12.00 -13.37 -13.10
N TYR A 248 11.73 -12.76 -11.98
CA TYR A 248 10.53 -12.00 -11.70
C TYR A 248 10.91 -10.55 -11.49
N ILE A 249 10.31 -9.64 -12.27
CA ILE A 249 10.58 -8.21 -12.23
C ILE A 249 9.26 -7.50 -12.12
N TRP A 250 9.11 -6.60 -11.14
CA TRP A 250 7.94 -5.76 -11.02
C TRP A 250 8.32 -4.38 -10.49
N GLY A 251 7.51 -3.39 -10.81
CA GLY A 251 7.77 -2.05 -10.33
C GLY A 251 6.84 -1.01 -10.89
N ASN A 252 7.03 0.21 -10.41
CA ASN A 252 6.25 1.37 -10.79
C ASN A 252 7.15 2.49 -11.31
N VAL A 253 6.58 3.31 -12.19
CA VAL A 253 7.09 4.63 -12.53
C VAL A 253 5.91 5.58 -12.44
N LEU A 254 6.10 6.72 -11.76
CA LEU A 254 5.11 7.78 -11.79
C LEU A 254 5.79 9.15 -11.95
N SER A 255 5.08 10.06 -12.61
CA SER A 255 5.49 11.44 -12.80
C SER A 255 4.29 12.35 -12.62
N THR A 256 4.49 13.47 -11.95
CA THR A 256 3.46 14.47 -11.67
C THR A 256 4.01 15.85 -11.98
N LEU A 257 3.28 16.61 -12.78
CA LEU A 257 3.51 18.05 -12.97
C LEU A 257 2.28 18.80 -12.42
N ARG A 258 2.47 19.60 -11.39
CA ARG A 258 1.40 20.35 -10.75
C ARG A 258 1.68 21.85 -10.80
N TRP A 259 0.71 22.60 -11.27
CA TRP A 259 0.67 24.06 -11.21
C TRP A 259 -0.34 24.49 -10.16
N ASN A 260 0.12 25.14 -9.10
CA ASN A 260 -0.69 25.78 -8.09
C ASN A 260 -0.79 27.26 -8.43
N HIS A 261 -2.02 27.77 -8.53
CA HIS A 261 -2.29 29.17 -8.82
C HIS A 261 -3.19 29.79 -7.75
N ILE A 262 -2.74 30.93 -7.22
CA ILE A 262 -3.48 31.74 -6.25
C ILE A 262 -4.20 32.85 -7.00
N HIS A 263 -5.50 32.67 -7.26
CA HIS A 263 -6.34 33.68 -7.95
C HIS A 263 -6.51 34.94 -7.07
N ASN A 264 -6.81 34.72 -5.77
CA ASN A 264 -6.93 35.75 -4.75
C ASN A 264 -6.82 35.13 -3.34
N ALA A 265 -6.97 35.92 -2.28
CA ALA A 265 -6.87 35.47 -0.89
C ALA A 265 -7.88 34.37 -0.48
N ARG A 266 -8.92 34.12 -1.30
CA ARG A 266 -10.01 33.16 -1.02
C ARG A 266 -10.07 31.99 -2.00
N LEU A 267 -9.48 32.12 -3.19
CA LEU A 267 -9.55 31.11 -4.25
C LEU A 267 -8.16 30.71 -4.72
N ASN A 268 -7.87 29.44 -4.66
CA ASN A 268 -6.70 28.83 -5.29
C ASN A 268 -7.10 27.61 -6.13
N SER A 269 -6.24 27.24 -7.04
CA SER A 269 -6.41 26.06 -7.88
C SER A 269 -5.11 25.26 -8.02
N ASP A 270 -5.26 23.96 -8.17
CA ASP A 270 -4.20 23.02 -8.56
C ASP A 270 -4.57 22.36 -9.89
N VAL A 271 -3.77 22.55 -10.93
CA VAL A 271 -3.87 21.80 -12.18
C VAL A 271 -2.74 20.77 -12.20
N THR A 272 -3.08 19.51 -12.37
CA THR A 272 -2.13 18.40 -12.26
C THR A 272 -2.19 17.51 -13.49
N LEU A 273 -1.07 17.39 -14.19
CA LEU A 273 -0.80 16.37 -15.19
C LEU A 273 -0.12 15.18 -14.51
N LEU A 274 -0.59 13.98 -14.75
CA LEU A 274 -0.08 12.79 -14.09
C LEU A 274 0.15 11.65 -15.10
N TYR A 275 1.20 10.88 -14.81
CA TYR A 275 1.49 9.62 -15.47
C TYR A 275 1.86 8.59 -14.41
N THR A 276 1.33 7.38 -14.51
CA THR A 276 1.75 6.24 -13.71
C THR A 276 1.77 4.97 -14.54
N ARG A 277 2.75 4.12 -14.28
CA ARG A 277 2.90 2.80 -14.90
C ARG A 277 3.25 1.77 -13.83
N TYR A 278 2.55 0.66 -13.85
CA TYR A 278 2.92 -0.58 -13.18
C TYR A 278 3.21 -1.66 -14.22
N ARG A 279 4.23 -2.47 -13.96
CA ARG A 279 4.54 -3.65 -14.77
C ARG A 279 4.91 -4.83 -13.89
N TYR A 280 4.61 -6.02 -14.39
CA TYR A 280 5.11 -7.29 -13.88
C TYR A 280 5.60 -8.13 -15.05
N ILE A 281 6.76 -8.76 -14.90
CA ILE A 281 7.41 -9.61 -15.90
C ILE A 281 7.88 -10.88 -15.20
N ASN A 282 7.51 -12.02 -15.78
CA ASN A 282 8.05 -13.34 -15.44
C ASN A 282 8.81 -13.87 -16.67
N ASP A 283 10.10 -14.04 -16.54
CA ASP A 283 11.03 -14.43 -17.60
C ASP A 283 11.66 -15.77 -17.21
N LEU A 284 11.16 -16.84 -17.85
CA LEU A 284 11.60 -18.23 -17.66
C LEU A 284 12.49 -18.63 -18.82
N PHE A 285 13.75 -18.86 -18.54
CA PHE A 285 14.72 -19.34 -19.50
C PHE A 285 15.14 -20.76 -19.17
N PHE A 286 15.19 -21.62 -20.16
CA PHE A 286 15.82 -22.93 -20.05
C PHE A 286 16.77 -23.21 -21.22
N LYS A 287 17.79 -24.00 -20.95
CA LYS A 287 18.72 -24.52 -21.95
C LYS A 287 19.08 -25.94 -21.54
N GLU A 288 18.93 -26.85 -22.48
CA GLU A 288 19.36 -28.24 -22.37
C GLU A 288 19.97 -28.65 -23.70
N LYS A 289 21.24 -29.00 -23.69
CA LYS A 289 22.02 -29.33 -24.92
C LYS A 289 21.85 -28.25 -26.00
N ASP A 290 21.23 -28.59 -27.13
CA ASP A 290 21.01 -27.70 -28.28
C ASP A 290 19.65 -26.98 -28.27
N ILE A 291 18.82 -27.28 -27.27
CA ILE A 291 17.51 -26.66 -27.12
C ILE A 291 17.63 -25.47 -26.16
N LYS A 292 17.16 -24.29 -26.58
CA LYS A 292 17.00 -23.11 -25.74
C LYS A 292 15.53 -22.65 -25.80
N GLY A 293 14.95 -22.42 -24.65
CA GLY A 293 13.59 -21.86 -24.54
C GLY A 293 13.58 -20.62 -23.69
N ASN A 294 12.72 -19.69 -24.05
CA ASN A 294 12.40 -18.52 -23.24
C ASN A 294 10.88 -18.31 -23.25
N ASN A 295 10.27 -18.33 -22.08
CA ASN A 295 8.88 -17.97 -21.87
C ASN A 295 8.83 -16.64 -21.11
N LEU A 296 8.36 -15.59 -21.77
CA LEU A 296 8.21 -14.27 -21.21
C LEU A 296 6.73 -13.95 -21.02
N TYR A 297 6.28 -13.94 -19.76
CA TYR A 297 4.96 -13.44 -19.40
C TYR A 297 5.06 -12.00 -18.92
N SER A 298 4.19 -11.12 -19.39
CA SER A 298 4.14 -9.72 -18.96
C SER A 298 2.72 -9.22 -18.80
N THR A 299 2.49 -8.42 -17.75
CA THR A 299 1.24 -7.71 -17.47
C THR A 299 1.54 -6.32 -16.93
N GLY A 300 0.56 -5.41 -17.04
CA GLY A 300 0.75 -4.06 -16.53
C GLY A 300 -0.40 -3.12 -16.82
N VAL A 301 -0.29 -1.92 -16.26
CA VAL A 301 -1.21 -0.81 -16.46
C VAL A 301 -0.44 0.48 -16.61
N ASN A 302 -0.92 1.34 -17.51
CA ASN A 302 -0.43 2.72 -17.68
C ASN A 302 -1.63 3.65 -17.60
N ASP A 303 -1.49 4.74 -16.85
CA ASP A 303 -2.46 5.81 -16.77
C ASP A 303 -1.81 7.14 -17.12
N PHE A 304 -2.52 7.93 -17.89
CA PHE A 304 -2.20 9.33 -18.15
C PHE A 304 -3.45 10.18 -17.89
N GLY A 305 -3.30 11.23 -17.10
CA GLY A 305 -4.45 12.01 -16.66
C GLY A 305 -4.15 13.49 -16.44
N LEU A 306 -5.21 14.27 -16.56
CA LEU A 306 -5.26 15.68 -16.23
C LEU A 306 -6.39 15.91 -15.23
N LYS A 307 -6.13 16.67 -14.17
CA LYS A 307 -7.13 17.08 -13.20
C LYS A 307 -6.96 18.54 -12.79
N ALA A 308 -8.06 19.18 -12.43
CA ALA A 308 -8.08 20.52 -11.88
C ALA A 308 -8.93 20.53 -10.61
N ASP A 309 -8.36 21.03 -9.54
CA ASP A 309 -8.96 21.12 -8.21
C ASP A 309 -9.00 22.59 -7.77
N TYR A 310 -10.16 23.09 -7.37
CA TYR A 310 -10.36 24.45 -6.88
C TYR A 310 -10.74 24.41 -5.41
N ASN A 311 -10.17 25.31 -4.63
CA ASN A 311 -10.49 25.52 -3.21
C ASN A 311 -10.90 26.97 -3.00
N TRP A 312 -12.16 27.18 -2.64
CA TRP A 312 -12.77 28.49 -2.48
C TRP A 312 -13.28 28.72 -1.06
N ARG A 313 -12.61 29.57 -0.33
CA ARG A 313 -13.05 30.01 1.00
C ARG A 313 -14.07 31.13 0.86
N LEU A 314 -15.35 30.78 0.82
CA LEU A 314 -16.47 31.73 0.70
C LEU A 314 -16.63 32.61 1.96
N ALA A 315 -16.49 32.00 3.14
CA ALA A 315 -16.51 32.67 4.44
C ALA A 315 -15.51 32.00 5.42
N LYS A 316 -15.37 32.57 6.62
CA LYS A 316 -14.49 31.97 7.67
C LYS A 316 -14.91 30.55 8.05
N ASN A 317 -16.20 30.25 7.96
CA ASN A 317 -16.83 28.97 8.32
C ASN A 317 -17.38 28.21 7.12
N TYR A 318 -17.09 28.64 5.87
CA TYR A 318 -17.58 27.98 4.66
C TYR A 318 -16.50 27.89 3.59
N THR A 319 -16.16 26.67 3.23
CA THR A 319 -15.22 26.33 2.15
C THR A 319 -15.89 25.43 1.13
N ALA A 320 -15.92 25.83 -0.11
CA ALA A 320 -16.31 25.02 -1.25
C ALA A 320 -15.06 24.48 -1.94
N ARG A 321 -15.07 23.19 -2.29
CA ARG A 321 -14.04 22.59 -3.14
C ARG A 321 -14.73 21.92 -4.31
N PHE A 322 -14.25 22.17 -5.51
CA PHE A 322 -14.81 21.57 -6.72
C PHE A 322 -13.71 21.34 -7.74
N GLY A 323 -13.99 20.44 -8.66
CA GLY A 323 -13.00 20.10 -9.66
C GLY A 323 -13.42 18.93 -10.51
N GLY A 324 -12.50 18.46 -11.31
CA GLY A 324 -12.72 17.32 -12.19
C GLY A 324 -11.43 16.82 -12.79
N GLY A 325 -11.56 15.72 -13.51
CA GLY A 325 -10.41 15.15 -14.20
C GLY A 325 -10.80 14.14 -15.25
N VAL A 326 -9.84 13.86 -16.10
CA VAL A 326 -9.89 12.85 -17.14
C VAL A 326 -8.63 12.01 -17.10
N SER A 327 -8.75 10.69 -17.23
CA SER A 327 -7.59 9.79 -17.35
C SER A 327 -7.86 8.70 -18.38
N GLY A 328 -6.89 8.50 -19.27
CA GLY A 328 -6.80 7.33 -20.13
C GLY A 328 -6.01 6.22 -19.44
N ASN A 329 -6.54 5.02 -19.46
CA ASN A 329 -5.96 3.84 -18.81
C ASN A 329 -5.73 2.76 -19.86
N TRP A 330 -4.52 2.19 -19.89
CA TRP A 330 -4.14 1.12 -20.83
C TRP A 330 -3.72 -0.10 -20.01
N PHE A 331 -4.49 -1.18 -20.13
CA PHE A 331 -4.24 -2.43 -19.43
C PHE A 331 -3.69 -3.48 -20.39
N VAL A 332 -2.72 -4.25 -19.90
CA VAL A 332 -2.23 -5.47 -20.53
C VAL A 332 -2.53 -6.62 -19.57
N PRO A 333 -3.67 -7.33 -19.71
CA PRO A 333 -4.10 -8.37 -18.78
C PRO A 333 -3.13 -9.55 -18.68
N GLY A 334 -2.44 -9.84 -19.77
CA GLY A 334 -1.42 -10.88 -19.85
C GLY A 334 -0.95 -11.08 -21.29
N LYS A 335 0.36 -11.09 -21.49
CA LYS A 335 1.01 -11.37 -22.77
C LYS A 335 2.10 -12.42 -22.54
N ILE A 336 2.05 -13.49 -23.30
CA ILE A 336 3.06 -14.58 -23.29
C ILE A 336 3.82 -14.50 -24.61
N CYS A 337 5.13 -14.55 -24.54
CA CYS A 337 6.01 -14.67 -25.70
C CYS A 337 6.90 -15.89 -25.49
N ASN A 338 6.62 -16.96 -26.22
CA ASN A 338 7.39 -18.20 -26.21
C ASN A 338 8.40 -18.17 -27.35
N THR A 339 9.65 -18.33 -27.02
CA THR A 339 10.72 -18.45 -28.02
C THR A 339 11.46 -19.76 -27.78
N VAL A 340 11.51 -20.63 -28.79
CA VAL A 340 12.27 -21.87 -28.77
C VAL A 340 13.30 -21.82 -29.88
N THR A 341 14.53 -22.19 -29.57
CA THR A 341 15.60 -22.39 -30.55
C THR A 341 16.06 -23.84 -30.44
N GLN A 342 15.96 -24.56 -31.52
CA GLN A 342 16.39 -25.96 -31.63
C GLN A 342 17.16 -26.16 -32.94
N ASN A 343 18.32 -26.78 -32.89
CA ASN A 343 19.21 -26.96 -34.05
C ASN A 343 19.52 -25.70 -34.85
N GLY A 344 19.57 -24.52 -34.16
CA GLY A 344 19.82 -23.23 -34.80
C GLY A 344 18.56 -22.53 -35.34
N GLU A 345 17.44 -23.22 -35.48
CA GLU A 345 16.16 -22.64 -35.91
C GLU A 345 15.43 -22.00 -34.72
N LYS A 346 14.99 -20.76 -34.90
CA LYS A 346 14.26 -19.99 -33.89
C LYS A 346 12.80 -19.86 -34.26
N THR A 347 11.94 -20.36 -33.37
CA THR A 347 10.49 -20.17 -33.46
C THR A 347 10.03 -19.24 -32.33
N THR A 348 9.15 -18.29 -32.66
CA THR A 348 8.57 -17.36 -31.68
C THR A 348 7.06 -17.34 -31.84
N GLU A 349 6.36 -17.61 -30.75
CA GLU A 349 4.90 -17.54 -30.64
C GLU A 349 4.52 -16.46 -29.62
N THR A 350 3.51 -15.65 -29.95
CA THR A 350 3.00 -14.64 -29.03
C THR A 350 1.50 -14.86 -28.81
N ILE A 351 1.12 -15.04 -27.53
CA ILE A 351 -0.26 -15.25 -27.10
C ILE A 351 -0.70 -14.07 -26.25
N GLY A 352 -1.95 -13.62 -26.38
CA GLY A 352 -2.51 -12.55 -25.56
C GLY A 352 -2.09 -11.13 -25.95
N ALA A 353 -1.29 -10.93 -27.02
CA ALA A 353 -0.90 -9.60 -27.47
C ALA A 353 -2.08 -8.70 -27.87
N GLN A 354 -3.21 -9.31 -28.25
CA GLN A 354 -4.43 -8.64 -28.67
C GLN A 354 -5.34 -8.24 -27.48
N ASN A 355 -5.07 -8.72 -26.28
CA ASN A 355 -5.90 -8.53 -25.09
C ASN A 355 -5.66 -7.18 -24.38
N ARG A 356 -5.25 -6.16 -25.14
CA ARG A 356 -5.13 -4.80 -24.58
C ARG A 356 -6.52 -4.21 -24.37
N THR A 357 -6.76 -3.66 -23.19
CA THR A 357 -8.00 -2.98 -22.85
C THR A 357 -7.72 -1.52 -22.58
N ASN A 358 -8.38 -0.64 -23.31
CA ASN A 358 -8.30 0.81 -23.14
C ASN A 358 -9.57 1.29 -22.44
N ALA A 359 -9.39 2.14 -21.44
CA ALA A 359 -10.49 2.75 -20.72
C ALA A 359 -10.29 4.26 -20.59
N LEU A 360 -11.39 4.99 -20.49
CA LEU A 360 -11.41 6.42 -20.23
C LEU A 360 -12.23 6.67 -18.97
N ASN A 361 -11.61 7.28 -17.97
CA ASN A 361 -12.26 7.66 -16.73
C ASN A 361 -12.40 9.19 -16.67
N THR A 362 -13.62 9.69 -16.58
CA THR A 362 -13.93 11.10 -16.43
C THR A 362 -14.75 11.32 -15.18
N TYR A 363 -14.50 12.42 -14.48
CA TYR A 363 -15.26 12.76 -13.29
C TYR A 363 -15.30 14.26 -13.03
N VAL A 364 -16.36 14.67 -12.36
CA VAL A 364 -16.47 15.99 -11.72
C VAL A 364 -16.92 15.81 -10.28
N TYR A 365 -16.55 16.73 -9.43
CA TYR A 365 -16.97 16.72 -8.02
C TYR A 365 -17.20 18.13 -7.48
N ALA A 366 -18.03 18.19 -6.46
CA ALA A 366 -18.20 19.36 -5.59
C ALA A 366 -18.36 18.89 -4.16
N GLU A 367 -17.75 19.60 -3.22
CA GLU A 367 -17.86 19.37 -1.78
C GLU A 367 -17.94 20.71 -1.05
N ASN A 368 -18.78 20.77 -0.02
CA ASN A 368 -19.07 21.95 0.76
C ASN A 368 -18.86 21.66 2.23
N GLU A 369 -17.81 22.24 2.80
CA GLU A 369 -17.52 22.17 4.22
C GLU A 369 -18.06 23.44 4.87
N PHE A 370 -19.05 23.27 5.74
CA PHE A 370 -19.75 24.37 6.39
C PHE A 370 -19.92 24.13 7.87
N ALA A 371 -19.60 25.13 8.68
CA ALA A 371 -19.78 25.15 10.13
C ALA A 371 -20.76 26.28 10.49
N PRO A 372 -22.11 26.07 10.35
CA PRO A 372 -23.09 27.09 10.66
C PRO A 372 -23.04 27.52 12.13
N PHE A 373 -22.68 26.59 13.02
CA PHE A 373 -22.60 26.84 14.45
C PHE A 373 -21.26 26.32 15.02
N LYS A 374 -20.81 26.80 16.15
CA LYS A 374 -19.59 26.29 16.82
C LYS A 374 -19.71 24.83 17.26
N TRP A 375 -20.93 24.35 17.48
CA TRP A 375 -21.21 22.98 17.90
C TRP A 375 -21.52 22.04 16.75
N PHE A 376 -21.77 22.54 15.53
CA PHE A 376 -22.13 21.71 14.38
C PHE A 376 -21.37 22.10 13.12
N SER A 377 -20.80 21.12 12.45
CA SER A 377 -20.18 21.27 11.13
C SER A 377 -20.51 20.06 10.26
N PHE A 378 -20.51 20.26 8.96
CA PHE A 378 -20.71 19.17 7.99
C PHE A 378 -19.94 19.40 6.70
N ASN A 379 -19.68 18.31 5.99
CA ASN A 379 -19.21 18.30 4.61
C ASN A 379 -20.19 17.49 3.78
N ALA A 380 -20.83 18.11 2.80
CA ALA A 380 -21.69 17.47 1.82
C ALA A 380 -21.01 17.52 0.44
N GLY A 381 -20.79 16.36 -0.15
CA GLY A 381 -20.11 16.22 -1.43
C GLY A 381 -20.82 15.29 -2.39
N MET A 382 -20.63 15.55 -3.67
CA MET A 382 -21.07 14.70 -4.77
C MET A 382 -19.93 14.55 -5.77
N ARG A 383 -19.70 13.30 -6.21
CA ARG A 383 -18.81 12.99 -7.32
C ARG A 383 -19.60 12.25 -8.39
N LEU A 384 -19.55 12.74 -9.61
CA LEU A 384 -20.14 12.10 -10.78
C LEU A 384 -19.01 11.52 -11.62
N VAL A 385 -19.12 10.24 -11.93
CA VAL A 385 -18.08 9.49 -12.64
C VAL A 385 -18.67 8.84 -13.88
N ASN A 386 -17.96 8.89 -15.00
CA ASN A 386 -18.19 8.06 -16.17
C ASN A 386 -16.93 7.28 -16.51
N PHE A 387 -17.02 5.97 -16.43
CA PHE A 387 -15.97 5.04 -16.85
C PHE A 387 -16.39 4.37 -18.14
N ARG A 388 -15.63 4.62 -19.22
CA ARG A 388 -15.89 4.06 -20.55
C ARG A 388 -14.86 3.01 -20.90
N VAL A 389 -15.32 1.80 -21.26
CA VAL A 389 -14.47 0.67 -21.65
C VAL A 389 -15.20 -0.25 -22.62
N GLY A 390 -14.52 -0.70 -23.68
CA GLY A 390 -15.13 -1.60 -24.68
C GLY A 390 -16.45 -1.10 -25.29
N GLY A 391 -16.58 0.22 -25.47
CA GLY A 391 -17.81 0.84 -25.99
C GLY A 391 -18.92 1.07 -24.94
N LYS A 392 -18.80 0.49 -23.73
CA LYS A 392 -19.80 0.64 -22.65
C LYS A 392 -19.43 1.78 -21.71
N ASN A 393 -20.43 2.55 -21.27
CA ASN A 393 -20.29 3.59 -20.27
C ASN A 393 -20.90 3.12 -18.95
N TYR A 394 -20.14 3.32 -17.86
CA TYR A 394 -20.58 3.07 -16.49
C TYR A 394 -20.65 4.41 -15.75
N PHE A 395 -21.86 4.86 -15.49
CA PHE A 395 -22.11 6.09 -14.73
C PHE A 395 -22.32 5.80 -13.28
N SER A 396 -21.75 6.62 -12.39
CA SER A 396 -21.94 6.56 -10.95
C SER A 396 -22.11 7.96 -10.38
N ALA A 397 -23.11 8.11 -9.51
CA ALA A 397 -23.22 9.24 -8.60
C ALA A 397 -22.77 8.79 -7.21
N GLU A 398 -21.74 9.44 -6.68
CA GLU A 398 -21.11 9.07 -5.42
C GLU A 398 -21.34 10.17 -4.35
N PRO A 399 -22.53 10.20 -3.70
CA PRO A 399 -22.81 11.12 -2.60
C PRO A 399 -21.96 10.77 -1.39
N ARG A 400 -21.52 11.81 -0.68
CA ARG A 400 -20.74 11.73 0.54
C ARG A 400 -21.20 12.77 1.52
N PHE A 401 -21.34 12.36 2.76
CA PHE A 401 -21.75 13.24 3.83
C PHE A 401 -20.98 12.94 5.11
N LEU A 402 -20.44 13.99 5.69
CA LEU A 402 -19.79 13.94 7.00
C LEU A 402 -20.43 15.00 7.89
N SER A 403 -20.68 14.71 9.15
CA SER A 403 -21.12 15.68 10.14
C SER A 403 -20.40 15.47 11.46
N ALA A 404 -20.17 16.56 12.17
CA ALA A 404 -19.59 16.56 13.50
C ALA A 404 -20.40 17.46 14.43
N PHE A 405 -20.74 16.93 15.58
CA PHE A 405 -21.38 17.60 16.69
C PHE A 405 -20.36 17.77 17.81
N ASN A 406 -19.82 18.96 17.95
CA ASN A 406 -18.86 19.31 18.98
C ASN A 406 -19.60 19.59 20.29
N LEU A 407 -19.37 18.76 21.29
CA LEU A 407 -19.98 18.85 22.64
C LEU A 407 -19.09 19.64 23.63
N GLY A 408 -18.18 20.46 23.11
CA GLY A 408 -17.23 21.25 23.90
C GLY A 408 -16.21 20.37 24.63
N LYS A 409 -16.11 20.51 25.94
CA LYS A 409 -15.13 19.75 26.76
C LYS A 409 -15.41 18.25 26.82
N THR A 410 -16.59 17.79 26.43
CA THR A 410 -16.96 16.37 26.44
C THR A 410 -16.51 15.63 25.19
N GLY A 411 -16.13 16.30 24.11
CA GLY A 411 -15.65 15.69 22.86
C GLY A 411 -16.54 16.00 21.67
N ALA A 412 -16.52 15.16 20.63
CA ALA A 412 -17.39 15.29 19.46
C ALA A 412 -17.97 13.95 19.03
N ILE A 413 -19.22 13.95 18.57
CA ILE A 413 -19.89 12.83 17.90
C ILE A 413 -19.88 13.13 16.41
N LYS A 414 -19.54 12.13 15.58
CA LYS A 414 -19.39 12.28 14.15
C LYS A 414 -20.16 11.19 13.42
N PHE A 415 -20.70 11.53 12.25
CA PHE A 415 -21.37 10.57 11.36
C PHE A 415 -20.83 10.72 9.95
N GLY A 416 -20.77 9.60 9.22
CA GLY A 416 -20.30 9.56 7.84
C GLY A 416 -21.13 8.61 6.99
N TYR A 417 -21.40 9.04 5.77
CA TYR A 417 -21.96 8.25 4.69
C TYR A 417 -21.10 8.40 3.44
N THR A 418 -20.81 7.28 2.77
CA THR A 418 -19.99 7.31 1.55
C THR A 418 -20.50 6.24 0.59
N HIS A 419 -20.74 6.64 -0.67
CA HIS A 419 -20.96 5.72 -1.79
C HIS A 419 -19.79 5.80 -2.74
N MET A 420 -19.34 4.64 -3.28
CA MET A 420 -18.07 4.52 -4.02
C MET A 420 -18.21 3.54 -5.18
N MET A 421 -17.51 3.83 -6.29
CA MET A 421 -17.35 2.93 -7.43
C MET A 421 -15.86 2.66 -7.67
N GLN A 422 -15.52 1.39 -7.98
CA GLN A 422 -14.17 0.96 -8.35
C GLN A 422 -14.19 0.29 -9.72
N PRO A 423 -13.60 0.90 -10.75
CA PRO A 423 -13.59 0.33 -12.10
C PRO A 423 -12.36 -0.53 -12.41
N VAL A 424 -11.49 -0.76 -11.44
CA VAL A 424 -10.25 -1.53 -11.61
C VAL A 424 -10.16 -2.60 -10.53
N HIS A 425 -9.89 -3.83 -10.92
CA HIS A 425 -9.82 -4.99 -10.05
C HIS A 425 -8.41 -5.55 -10.02
N MET A 426 -8.04 -6.22 -8.92
CA MET A 426 -6.80 -6.98 -8.83
C MET A 426 -7.14 -8.44 -8.57
N LEU A 427 -6.71 -9.31 -9.47
CA LEU A 427 -6.83 -10.75 -9.28
C LEU A 427 -5.60 -11.27 -8.54
N THR A 428 -5.82 -11.92 -7.41
CA THR A 428 -4.78 -12.52 -6.57
C THR A 428 -4.82 -14.03 -6.74
N PHE A 429 -3.81 -14.59 -7.40
CA PHE A 429 -3.72 -16.02 -7.70
C PHE A 429 -3.01 -16.83 -6.62
N SER A 430 -2.10 -16.22 -5.87
CA SER A 430 -1.36 -16.91 -4.81
C SER A 430 -1.75 -16.42 -3.43
N GLY A 431 -1.78 -17.32 -2.47
CA GLY A 431 -1.83 -16.97 -1.05
C GLY A 431 -0.47 -16.58 -0.48
N THR A 432 0.58 -16.56 -1.30
CA THR A 432 1.96 -16.30 -0.96
C THR A 432 2.39 -14.91 -1.40
N ALA A 433 3.53 -14.46 -0.88
CA ALA A 433 4.09 -13.13 -1.06
C ALA A 433 4.63 -12.80 -2.47
N PHE A 434 4.40 -13.64 -3.45
CA PHE A 434 4.81 -13.35 -4.82
C PHE A 434 3.86 -12.31 -5.44
N PRO A 435 4.36 -11.31 -6.14
CA PRO A 435 3.57 -10.28 -6.81
C PRO A 435 2.93 -10.82 -8.10
N THR A 436 2.19 -11.92 -7.97
CA THR A 436 1.44 -12.54 -9.08
C THR A 436 0.07 -11.89 -9.30
N ASP A 437 -0.16 -10.77 -8.62
CA ASP A 437 -1.41 -10.03 -8.71
C ASP A 437 -1.49 -9.26 -10.04
N ILE A 438 -2.60 -9.41 -10.74
CA ILE A 438 -2.84 -8.81 -12.05
C ILE A 438 -3.89 -7.72 -11.93
N TRP A 439 -3.55 -6.50 -12.36
CA TRP A 439 -4.48 -5.38 -12.43
C TRP A 439 -5.27 -5.40 -13.73
N LEU A 440 -6.59 -5.38 -13.61
CA LEU A 440 -7.55 -5.52 -14.71
C LEU A 440 -8.65 -4.46 -14.63
N PRO A 441 -9.10 -3.89 -15.76
CA PRO A 441 -10.22 -2.97 -15.75
C PRO A 441 -11.54 -3.73 -15.65
N SER A 442 -12.61 -3.05 -15.28
CA SER A 442 -13.96 -3.48 -15.63
C SER A 442 -14.09 -3.62 -17.14
N THR A 443 -14.98 -4.48 -17.60
CA THR A 443 -15.25 -4.72 -19.03
C THR A 443 -16.76 -4.67 -19.28
N PRO A 444 -17.25 -4.74 -20.52
CA PRO A 444 -18.68 -4.85 -20.77
C PRO A 444 -19.37 -6.00 -20.03
N GLU A 445 -18.63 -7.06 -19.70
CA GLU A 445 -19.13 -8.25 -18.98
C GLU A 445 -18.95 -8.17 -17.46
N ILE A 446 -17.98 -7.38 -16.99
CA ILE A 446 -17.62 -7.25 -15.58
C ILE A 446 -17.79 -5.79 -15.17
N PRO A 447 -18.92 -5.46 -14.52
CA PRO A 447 -19.20 -4.08 -14.11
C PRO A 447 -18.26 -3.64 -12.98
N PRO A 448 -18.07 -2.32 -12.78
CA PRO A 448 -17.34 -1.77 -11.64
C PRO A 448 -17.91 -2.24 -10.30
N GLY A 449 -17.05 -2.53 -9.35
CA GLY A 449 -17.44 -2.79 -7.97
C GLY A 449 -18.06 -1.55 -7.32
N LEU A 450 -19.06 -1.75 -6.46
CA LEU A 450 -19.74 -0.70 -5.70
C LEU A 450 -19.63 -0.95 -4.21
N ALA A 451 -19.52 0.12 -3.42
CA ALA A 451 -19.58 0.03 -1.97
C ALA A 451 -20.37 1.19 -1.36
N THR A 452 -21.11 0.88 -0.30
CA THR A 452 -21.76 1.88 0.54
C THR A 452 -21.32 1.67 1.98
N GLN A 453 -20.87 2.74 2.64
CA GLN A 453 -20.39 2.69 4.03
C GLN A 453 -21.07 3.74 4.87
N PHE A 454 -21.53 3.32 6.05
CA PHE A 454 -21.98 4.16 7.16
C PHE A 454 -20.95 4.07 8.29
N SER A 455 -20.69 5.19 8.93
CA SER A 455 -19.78 5.25 10.07
C SER A 455 -20.33 6.21 11.12
N ALA A 456 -20.12 5.89 12.39
CA ALA A 456 -20.38 6.75 13.53
C ALA A 456 -19.17 6.73 14.46
N GLY A 457 -18.85 7.85 15.09
CA GLY A 457 -17.67 7.90 15.94
C GLY A 457 -17.78 8.94 17.04
N TYR A 458 -16.97 8.73 18.08
CA TYR A 458 -16.75 9.67 19.16
C TYR A 458 -15.25 9.98 19.21
N SER A 459 -14.91 11.25 19.41
CA SER A 459 -13.52 11.68 19.56
C SER A 459 -13.35 12.74 20.62
N LYS A 460 -12.24 12.66 21.39
CA LYS A 460 -11.94 13.57 22.48
C LYS A 460 -10.44 13.76 22.63
N SER A 461 -10.02 15.03 22.79
CA SER A 461 -8.68 15.38 23.27
C SER A 461 -8.71 15.50 24.79
N LEU A 462 -7.71 14.91 25.46
CA LEU A 462 -7.53 14.95 26.90
C LEU A 462 -6.20 15.67 27.20
N ASP A 463 -6.10 16.25 28.39
CA ASP A 463 -4.90 16.90 28.90
C ASP A 463 -4.31 17.91 27.87
N ASN A 464 -5.12 18.90 27.48
CA ASN A 464 -4.76 19.93 26.50
C ASN A 464 -4.23 19.40 25.15
N GLY A 465 -4.67 18.20 24.74
CA GLY A 465 -4.23 17.58 23.47
C GLY A 465 -3.03 16.65 23.61
N ALA A 466 -2.55 16.42 24.84
CA ALA A 466 -1.49 15.41 25.06
C ALA A 466 -1.96 13.99 24.75
N TYR A 467 -3.26 13.71 24.91
CA TYR A 467 -3.88 12.44 24.53
C TYR A 467 -5.04 12.67 23.56
N GLU A 468 -5.21 11.77 22.63
CA GLU A 468 -6.38 11.66 21.75
C GLU A 468 -7.03 10.28 21.91
N LEU A 469 -8.35 10.29 22.13
CA LEU A 469 -9.21 9.12 22.18
C LEU A 469 -10.17 9.16 21.00
N SER A 470 -10.30 8.05 20.25
CA SER A 470 -11.39 7.87 19.30
C SER A 470 -11.99 6.48 19.39
N LEU A 471 -13.31 6.42 19.22
CA LEU A 471 -14.12 5.22 19.10
C LEU A 471 -14.94 5.33 17.82
N GLU A 472 -14.87 4.34 16.94
CA GLU A 472 -15.59 4.33 15.67
C GLU A 472 -16.32 3.03 15.43
N LEU A 473 -17.52 3.11 14.89
CA LEU A 473 -18.34 2.01 14.41
C LEU A 473 -18.52 2.17 12.90
N TYR A 474 -18.47 1.08 12.15
CA TYR A 474 -18.74 1.12 10.72
C TYR A 474 -19.53 -0.09 10.25
N LYS A 475 -20.31 0.12 9.17
CA LYS A 475 -20.96 -0.93 8.39
C LYS A 475 -20.76 -0.62 6.91
N LYS A 476 -20.26 -1.60 6.16
CA LYS A 476 -19.97 -1.50 4.73
C LYS A 476 -20.61 -2.65 3.97
N GLU A 477 -21.29 -2.32 2.89
CA GLU A 477 -21.88 -3.27 1.95
C GLU A 477 -21.24 -3.07 0.58
N MET A 478 -20.88 -4.17 -0.06
CA MET A 478 -20.21 -4.19 -1.37
C MET A 478 -21.00 -5.04 -2.35
N LYS A 479 -21.03 -4.63 -3.61
CA LYS A 479 -21.71 -5.32 -4.72
C LYS A 479 -20.79 -5.41 -5.92
N GLN A 480 -21.12 -6.32 -6.85
CA GLN A 480 -20.39 -6.51 -8.12
C GLN A 480 -18.90 -6.84 -7.90
N LEU A 481 -18.61 -7.60 -6.82
CA LEU A 481 -17.26 -8.07 -6.57
C LEU A 481 -16.89 -9.20 -7.52
N VAL A 482 -15.58 -9.35 -7.74
CA VAL A 482 -15.00 -10.46 -8.51
C VAL A 482 -14.06 -11.27 -7.63
N ASP A 483 -13.99 -12.59 -7.86
CA ASP A 483 -13.01 -13.49 -7.24
C ASP A 483 -12.52 -14.50 -8.29
N VAL A 484 -11.35 -15.08 -8.11
CA VAL A 484 -10.80 -16.07 -9.03
C VAL A 484 -11.54 -17.38 -8.84
N LYS A 485 -11.90 -18.05 -9.94
CA LYS A 485 -12.45 -19.42 -9.92
C LYS A 485 -11.43 -20.39 -9.35
N GLY A 486 -11.91 -21.43 -8.67
CA GLY A 486 -11.05 -22.51 -8.17
C GLY A 486 -10.36 -23.25 -9.32
N GLY A 487 -9.06 -23.61 -9.14
CA GLY A 487 -8.31 -24.40 -10.11
C GLY A 487 -7.77 -23.65 -11.34
N VAL A 488 -7.99 -22.33 -11.43
CA VAL A 488 -7.47 -21.52 -12.54
C VAL A 488 -5.99 -21.25 -12.35
N PRO A 489 -5.11 -21.57 -13.34
CA PRO A 489 -3.69 -21.25 -13.27
C PRO A 489 -3.45 -19.76 -13.45
N LEU A 490 -2.31 -19.25 -12.89
CA LEU A 490 -1.89 -17.85 -13.03
C LEU A 490 -1.75 -17.43 -14.50
N VAL A 491 -1.17 -18.29 -15.30
CA VAL A 491 -0.97 -18.07 -16.74
C VAL A 491 -2.03 -18.88 -17.50
N ASN A 492 -3.00 -18.18 -18.08
CA ASN A 492 -4.07 -18.80 -18.86
C ASN A 492 -4.19 -18.09 -20.22
N THR A 493 -4.48 -18.85 -21.24
CA THR A 493 -4.71 -18.37 -22.63
C THR A 493 -6.13 -17.88 -22.87
N LEU A 494 -7.07 -18.20 -21.97
CA LEU A 494 -8.46 -17.75 -22.07
C LEU A 494 -8.60 -16.25 -21.71
N PRO A 495 -9.62 -15.55 -22.22
CA PRO A 495 -10.00 -14.25 -21.73
C PRO A 495 -10.19 -14.27 -20.21
N TRP A 496 -9.60 -13.32 -19.52
CA TRP A 496 -9.56 -13.31 -18.05
C TRP A 496 -10.97 -13.30 -17.41
N GLU A 497 -11.96 -12.75 -18.11
CA GLU A 497 -13.36 -12.70 -17.70
C GLU A 497 -13.99 -14.09 -17.50
N GLN A 498 -13.43 -15.11 -18.15
CA GLN A 498 -13.86 -16.51 -17.99
C GLN A 498 -13.24 -17.17 -16.76
N ASN A 499 -12.17 -16.59 -16.22
CA ASN A 499 -11.42 -17.11 -15.09
C ASN A 499 -11.92 -16.61 -13.73
N VAL A 500 -12.96 -15.78 -13.71
CA VAL A 500 -13.46 -15.14 -12.50
C VAL A 500 -14.93 -15.46 -12.24
N GLU A 501 -15.27 -15.52 -10.96
CA GLU A 501 -16.63 -15.43 -10.48
C GLU A 501 -17.05 -13.96 -10.41
N LYS A 502 -18.27 -13.67 -10.89
CA LYS A 502 -18.82 -12.33 -11.09
C LYS A 502 -19.96 -12.07 -10.09
N ASN A 503 -20.32 -10.79 -9.96
CA ASN A 503 -21.49 -10.34 -9.18
C ASN A 503 -21.49 -10.77 -7.71
N GLY A 504 -20.31 -10.92 -7.13
CA GLY A 504 -20.19 -11.19 -5.70
C GLY A 504 -20.67 -10.03 -4.85
N THR A 505 -21.09 -10.34 -3.63
CA THR A 505 -21.42 -9.35 -2.61
C THR A 505 -20.51 -9.51 -1.40
N GLY A 506 -20.35 -8.44 -0.64
CA GLY A 506 -19.55 -8.43 0.57
C GLY A 506 -20.21 -7.59 1.66
N LYS A 507 -20.10 -8.02 2.91
CA LYS A 507 -20.51 -7.26 4.08
C LYS A 507 -19.33 -7.15 5.03
N SER A 508 -19.17 -5.99 5.65
CA SER A 508 -18.16 -5.79 6.69
C SER A 508 -18.68 -4.83 7.74
N GLU A 509 -18.43 -5.14 8.99
CA GLU A 509 -18.78 -4.32 10.14
C GLU A 509 -17.68 -4.38 11.19
N GLY A 510 -17.55 -3.35 12.00
CA GLY A 510 -16.54 -3.34 13.05
C GLY A 510 -16.63 -2.17 14.01
N LEU A 511 -15.87 -2.33 15.10
CA LEU A 511 -15.63 -1.35 16.14
C LEU A 511 -14.12 -1.11 16.24
N GLU A 512 -13.72 0.15 16.26
CA GLU A 512 -12.34 0.60 16.31
C GLU A 512 -12.14 1.49 17.55
N LEU A 513 -11.15 1.18 18.37
CA LEU A 513 -10.72 1.99 19.52
C LEU A 513 -9.29 2.44 19.29
N PHE A 514 -9.02 3.74 19.52
CA PHE A 514 -7.70 4.33 19.42
C PHE A 514 -7.43 5.28 20.55
N LEU A 515 -6.35 5.07 21.27
CA LEU A 515 -5.84 5.95 22.30
C LEU A 515 -4.38 6.30 21.97
N GLN A 516 -4.09 7.57 21.71
CA GLN A 516 -2.75 8.05 21.38
C GLN A 516 -2.25 9.06 22.40
N LYS A 517 -1.03 8.87 22.87
CA LYS A 517 -0.26 9.88 23.62
C LYS A 517 0.74 10.57 22.70
N LYS A 518 0.63 11.88 22.53
CA LYS A 518 1.39 12.68 21.56
C LYS A 518 2.56 13.45 22.13
N GLN A 519 2.54 13.76 23.43
CA GLN A 519 3.48 14.68 24.07
C GLN A 519 4.21 14.04 25.25
N GLY A 520 5.39 14.60 25.57
CA GLY A 520 6.26 14.17 26.67
C GLY A 520 7.33 13.17 26.23
N SER A 521 8.20 12.77 27.16
CA SER A 521 9.29 11.81 26.93
C SER A 521 8.80 10.41 26.58
N THR A 522 7.54 10.11 26.84
CA THR A 522 6.87 8.86 26.45
C THR A 522 5.74 9.18 25.51
N THR A 523 5.75 8.60 24.31
CA THR A 523 4.72 8.73 23.27
C THR A 523 4.34 7.34 22.73
N GLY A 524 3.23 7.26 22.01
CA GLY A 524 2.79 6.01 21.40
C GLY A 524 1.28 5.92 21.33
N TRP A 525 0.76 4.72 21.07
CA TRP A 525 -0.69 4.47 20.99
C TRP A 525 -1.06 3.04 21.29
N ILE A 526 -2.32 2.87 21.60
CA ILE A 526 -3.02 1.60 21.70
C ILE A 526 -4.13 1.62 20.66
N SER A 527 -4.23 0.56 19.88
CA SER A 527 -5.24 0.37 18.86
C SER A 527 -5.91 -0.98 19.04
N TYR A 528 -7.22 -1.01 18.95
CA TYR A 528 -8.00 -2.25 18.95
C TYR A 528 -9.08 -2.18 17.89
N THR A 529 -9.25 -3.29 17.18
CA THR A 529 -10.28 -3.49 16.17
C THR A 529 -10.99 -4.82 16.41
N TRP A 530 -12.30 -4.78 16.56
CA TRP A 530 -13.17 -5.92 16.33
C TRP A 530 -13.79 -5.77 14.96
N SER A 531 -13.72 -6.81 14.12
CA SER A 531 -14.33 -6.75 12.80
C SER A 531 -14.85 -8.10 12.33
N LYS A 532 -15.82 -8.05 11.40
CA LYS A 532 -16.38 -9.19 10.68
C LYS A 532 -16.51 -8.82 9.22
N ALA A 533 -16.00 -9.69 8.34
CA ALA A 533 -16.10 -9.50 6.90
C ALA A 533 -16.45 -10.82 6.21
N ASP A 534 -17.56 -10.82 5.48
CA ASP A 534 -18.08 -11.97 4.74
C ASP A 534 -18.17 -11.66 3.24
N ARG A 535 -18.14 -12.71 2.42
CA ARG A 535 -18.35 -12.70 0.97
C ARG A 535 -19.42 -13.71 0.58
N LEU A 536 -20.11 -13.42 -0.52
CA LEU A 536 -21.09 -14.31 -1.13
C LEU A 536 -20.95 -14.27 -2.64
N PHE A 537 -20.73 -15.41 -3.26
CA PHE A 537 -20.77 -15.63 -4.71
C PHE A 537 -21.66 -16.85 -4.99
N GLN A 538 -22.43 -16.78 -6.07
CA GLN A 538 -23.43 -17.80 -6.37
C GLN A 538 -22.79 -19.19 -6.59
N ASN A 539 -21.64 -19.25 -7.28
CA ASN A 539 -20.97 -20.48 -7.66
C ASN A 539 -19.81 -20.87 -6.70
N LEU A 540 -19.59 -20.09 -5.64
CA LEU A 540 -18.62 -20.44 -4.62
C LEU A 540 -19.31 -20.82 -3.32
N ASN A 541 -18.75 -21.79 -2.59
CA ASN A 541 -19.25 -22.25 -1.29
C ASN A 541 -20.73 -22.67 -1.33
N ASN A 542 -21.18 -23.25 -2.47
CA ASN A 542 -22.57 -23.64 -2.71
C ASN A 542 -23.59 -22.48 -2.54
N GLY A 543 -23.20 -21.27 -2.93
CA GLY A 543 -24.04 -20.08 -2.78
C GLY A 543 -24.27 -19.63 -1.34
N LYS A 544 -23.49 -20.10 -0.37
CA LYS A 544 -23.58 -19.71 1.04
C LYS A 544 -22.54 -18.65 1.39
N PRO A 545 -22.84 -17.71 2.28
CA PRO A 545 -21.83 -16.77 2.78
C PRO A 545 -20.67 -17.49 3.43
N TYR A 546 -19.46 -16.92 3.26
CA TYR A 546 -18.24 -17.44 3.86
C TYR A 546 -17.34 -16.29 4.35
N PRO A 547 -16.49 -16.51 5.38
CA PRO A 547 -15.57 -15.50 5.87
C PRO A 547 -14.61 -15.05 4.75
N PHE A 548 -14.40 -13.74 4.62
CA PHE A 548 -13.42 -13.21 3.67
C PHE A 548 -12.01 -13.66 4.06
N LYS A 549 -11.17 -14.00 3.10
CA LYS A 549 -9.80 -14.51 3.34
C LYS A 549 -8.91 -13.59 4.19
N TYR A 550 -9.31 -12.34 4.35
CA TYR A 550 -8.64 -11.33 5.19
C TYR A 550 -9.49 -10.93 6.42
N ASP A 551 -10.52 -11.71 6.77
CA ASP A 551 -11.32 -11.49 7.97
C ASP A 551 -10.48 -11.81 9.21
N ARG A 552 -10.18 -10.80 10.02
CA ARG A 552 -9.53 -10.93 11.32
C ARG A 552 -10.48 -10.40 12.38
N ARG A 553 -10.89 -11.27 13.30
CA ARG A 553 -11.92 -10.94 14.28
C ARG A 553 -11.45 -9.92 15.30
N HIS A 554 -10.25 -10.10 15.82
CA HIS A 554 -9.59 -9.23 16.78
C HIS A 554 -8.23 -8.82 16.26
N ASP A 555 -7.94 -7.54 16.30
CA ASP A 555 -6.63 -6.97 15.98
C ASP A 555 -6.29 -5.94 17.06
N PHE A 556 -5.10 -6.06 17.64
CA PHE A 556 -4.65 -5.22 18.74
C PHE A 556 -3.18 -4.84 18.54
N SER A 557 -2.87 -3.57 18.73
CA SER A 557 -1.49 -3.07 18.64
C SER A 557 -1.19 -2.12 19.77
N ILE A 558 0.02 -2.25 20.35
CA ILE A 558 0.62 -1.30 21.28
C ILE A 558 1.90 -0.79 20.67
N VAL A 559 2.01 0.52 20.58
CA VAL A 559 3.24 1.22 20.20
C VAL A 559 3.69 2.06 21.38
N PHE A 560 4.92 1.85 21.80
CA PHE A 560 5.55 2.53 22.92
C PHE A 560 6.89 3.11 22.49
N ASN A 561 7.06 4.42 22.64
CA ASN A 561 8.32 5.12 22.39
C ASN A 561 8.70 5.92 23.63
N ARG A 562 9.95 5.85 24.07
CA ARG A 562 10.44 6.59 25.22
C ARG A 562 11.84 7.17 24.96
N GLU A 563 11.98 8.45 25.17
CA GLU A 563 13.27 9.11 25.27
C GLU A 563 13.88 8.79 26.64
N LEU A 564 14.87 7.89 26.67
CA LEU A 564 15.57 7.49 27.88
C LEU A 564 16.61 8.55 28.29
N SER A 565 17.21 9.21 27.30
CA SER A 565 18.11 10.34 27.45
C SER A 565 18.14 11.18 26.17
N ARG A 566 18.82 12.34 26.18
CA ARG A 566 19.01 13.17 24.96
C ARG A 566 19.58 12.40 23.77
N ASN A 567 20.33 11.32 24.06
CA ASN A 567 21.06 10.56 23.05
C ASN A 567 20.51 9.13 22.83
N LEU A 568 19.49 8.71 23.57
CA LEU A 568 19.00 7.33 23.54
C LEU A 568 17.47 7.29 23.59
N ASP A 569 16.90 6.69 22.57
CA ASP A 569 15.47 6.33 22.53
C ASP A 569 15.29 4.82 22.57
N PHE A 570 14.23 4.42 23.24
CA PHE A 570 13.73 3.04 23.25
C PHE A 570 12.36 3.01 22.57
N SER A 571 12.13 1.99 21.76
CA SER A 571 10.83 1.73 21.13
C SER A 571 10.46 0.26 21.24
N ALA A 572 9.16 0.01 21.41
CA ALA A 572 8.58 -1.31 21.42
C ALA A 572 7.25 -1.32 20.68
N THR A 573 6.99 -2.36 19.91
CA THR A 573 5.72 -2.58 19.24
C THR A 573 5.26 -4.00 19.47
N TRP A 574 4.09 -4.17 20.06
CA TRP A 574 3.44 -5.46 20.23
C TRP A 574 2.15 -5.52 19.42
N ILE A 575 1.98 -6.62 18.69
CA ILE A 575 0.86 -6.86 17.79
C ILE A 575 0.24 -8.19 18.17
N TYR A 576 -1.08 -8.23 18.24
CA TYR A 576 -1.88 -9.45 18.32
C TYR A 576 -2.98 -9.41 17.27
N GLY A 577 -3.26 -10.53 16.64
CA GLY A 577 -4.37 -10.69 15.72
C GLY A 577 -4.91 -12.11 15.73
N SER A 578 -6.22 -12.27 15.79
CA SER A 578 -6.84 -13.59 15.62
C SER A 578 -6.53 -14.17 14.24
N GLY A 579 -6.48 -15.50 14.15
CA GLY A 579 -6.08 -16.21 12.93
C GLY A 579 -6.94 -15.87 11.72
N TYR A 580 -6.32 -15.79 10.54
CA TYR A 580 -7.03 -15.62 9.27
C TYR A 580 -7.75 -16.90 8.86
N PRO A 581 -8.91 -16.79 8.19
CA PRO A 581 -9.59 -17.95 7.60
C PRO A 581 -8.77 -18.50 6.42
N THR A 582 -8.77 -19.81 6.29
CA THR A 582 -8.12 -20.53 5.20
C THR A 582 -8.98 -21.70 4.71
N THR A 583 -8.75 -22.12 3.48
CA THR A 583 -9.40 -23.28 2.87
C THR A 583 -8.44 -24.45 2.91
N LEU A 584 -8.79 -25.50 3.67
CA LEU A 584 -8.10 -26.78 3.69
C LEU A 584 -9.09 -27.89 3.43
N TYR A 585 -8.64 -28.94 2.76
CA TYR A 585 -9.44 -30.16 2.67
C TYR A 585 -9.37 -30.91 4.01
N ASN A 586 -10.43 -31.62 4.36
CA ASN A 586 -10.51 -32.43 5.57
C ASN A 586 -10.56 -33.94 5.26
N GLY A 587 -10.53 -34.30 4.02
CA GLY A 587 -10.50 -35.66 3.53
C GLY A 587 -10.18 -35.71 2.04
N VAL A 588 -9.87 -36.91 1.57
CA VAL A 588 -9.71 -37.21 0.15
C VAL A 588 -10.62 -38.40 -0.19
N TYR A 589 -11.11 -38.46 -1.41
CA TYR A 589 -11.85 -39.59 -1.95
C TYR A 589 -11.32 -39.93 -3.32
N GLN A 590 -11.49 -41.19 -3.71
CA GLN A 590 -11.14 -41.62 -5.05
C GLN A 590 -12.22 -41.17 -6.03
N ALA A 591 -11.84 -40.28 -6.92
CA ALA A 591 -12.70 -39.80 -8.00
C ALA A 591 -12.38 -40.58 -9.28
N ILE A 592 -13.42 -40.90 -10.04
CA ILE A 592 -13.29 -41.47 -11.37
C ILE A 592 -13.05 -40.32 -12.35
N GLN A 593 -11.91 -40.32 -13.01
CA GLN A 593 -11.65 -39.39 -14.11
C GLN A 593 -11.79 -40.15 -15.42
N PRO A 594 -12.73 -39.79 -16.30
CA PRO A 594 -12.71 -40.31 -17.66
C PRO A 594 -11.39 -39.89 -18.32
N LYS A 595 -10.50 -40.79 -18.62
CA LYS A 595 -9.39 -40.51 -19.51
C LYS A 595 -9.99 -40.16 -20.86
N GLY A 596 -9.66 -38.99 -21.37
CA GLY A 596 -9.94 -38.39 -22.64
C GLY A 596 -10.87 -39.09 -23.64
N PHE A 597 -11.43 -38.31 -24.52
CA PHE A 597 -12.20 -38.86 -25.64
C PHE A 597 -11.40 -39.93 -26.35
N ILE A 598 -12.05 -41.06 -26.65
CA ILE A 598 -11.51 -42.17 -27.49
C ILE A 598 -11.14 -41.55 -28.85
N GLU A 599 -9.87 -41.33 -29.07
CA GLU A 599 -9.35 -40.80 -30.36
C GLU A 599 -9.19 -41.91 -31.41
N SER A 600 -9.27 -43.20 -31.00
CA SER A 600 -9.14 -44.34 -31.88
C SER A 600 -10.12 -45.46 -31.54
N PRO A 601 -10.74 -46.13 -32.54
CA PRO A 601 -11.62 -47.31 -32.32
C PRO A 601 -10.92 -48.51 -31.70
N THR A 602 -9.58 -48.49 -31.60
CA THR A 602 -8.76 -49.56 -31.00
C THR A 602 -8.40 -49.32 -29.56
N ASP A 603 -8.71 -48.13 -29.02
CA ASP A 603 -8.46 -47.81 -27.62
C ASP A 603 -9.45 -48.57 -26.73
N ILE A 604 -8.92 -49.34 -25.79
CA ILE A 604 -9.74 -50.06 -24.81
C ILE A 604 -10.50 -49.06 -23.93
N PRO A 605 -11.85 -49.11 -23.90
CA PRO A 605 -12.67 -48.04 -23.34
C PRO A 605 -12.67 -47.95 -21.81
N PHE A 606 -11.87 -48.67 -21.06
CA PHE A 606 -12.03 -48.84 -19.62
C PHE A 606 -10.77 -48.74 -18.77
N ASP A 607 -9.83 -47.88 -19.13
CA ASP A 607 -8.87 -47.47 -18.09
C ASP A 607 -9.43 -46.23 -17.35
N MET A 608 -10.37 -46.45 -16.42
CA MET A 608 -10.83 -45.43 -15.48
C MET A 608 -9.72 -45.20 -14.49
N GLY A 609 -8.90 -44.15 -14.75
CA GLY A 609 -7.92 -43.69 -13.78
C GLY A 609 -8.64 -43.19 -12.52
N TYR A 610 -8.30 -43.78 -11.38
CA TYR A 610 -8.67 -43.21 -10.10
C TYR A 610 -7.64 -42.14 -9.74
N HIS A 611 -8.11 -40.98 -9.31
CA HIS A 611 -7.24 -39.99 -8.66
C HIS A 611 -7.89 -39.52 -7.38
N GLU A 612 -7.04 -39.11 -6.44
CA GLU A 612 -7.52 -38.55 -5.18
C GLU A 612 -8.07 -37.15 -5.40
N ALA A 613 -9.32 -36.93 -5.07
CA ALA A 613 -9.97 -35.62 -5.05
C ALA A 613 -10.13 -35.15 -3.62
N ALA A 614 -9.78 -33.90 -3.38
CA ALA A 614 -9.86 -33.30 -2.05
C ALA A 614 -11.30 -32.90 -1.69
N LEU A 615 -11.73 -33.25 -0.48
CA LEU A 615 -13.02 -32.88 0.07
C LEU A 615 -12.90 -31.61 0.93
N TYR A 616 -13.57 -30.54 0.53
CA TYR A 616 -13.58 -29.25 1.23
C TYR A 616 -14.90 -29.04 1.95
N PRO A 617 -14.91 -28.82 3.29
CA PRO A 617 -16.15 -28.50 4.03
C PRO A 617 -16.75 -27.16 3.62
N GLY A 618 -15.93 -26.22 3.18
CA GLY A 618 -16.32 -24.89 2.72
C GLY A 618 -15.14 -24.00 2.39
N LYS A 619 -15.42 -22.86 1.76
CA LYS A 619 -14.40 -21.85 1.48
C LYS A 619 -14.06 -21.07 2.76
N ASN A 620 -12.76 -20.97 3.12
CA ASN A 620 -12.27 -20.24 4.29
C ASN A 620 -12.88 -20.69 5.62
N TRP A 621 -13.17 -21.98 5.75
CA TRP A 621 -13.88 -22.55 6.90
C TRP A 621 -13.03 -22.70 8.15
N LEU A 622 -11.70 -22.87 7.99
CA LEU A 622 -10.77 -23.08 9.08
C LEU A 622 -10.05 -21.76 9.41
N ARG A 623 -9.93 -21.44 10.71
CA ARG A 623 -9.07 -20.32 11.14
C ARG A 623 -7.69 -20.84 11.52
N MET A 624 -6.68 -20.14 11.03
CA MET A 624 -5.29 -20.37 11.44
C MET A 624 -5.09 -19.97 12.91
N ARG A 625 -3.95 -20.37 13.48
CA ARG A 625 -3.54 -19.93 14.83
C ARG A 625 -3.39 -18.42 14.89
N ASP A 626 -3.60 -17.88 16.10
CA ASP A 626 -3.45 -16.45 16.36
C ASP A 626 -2.01 -16.00 16.12
N TYR A 627 -1.91 -14.83 15.54
CA TYR A 627 -0.67 -14.12 15.25
C TYR A 627 -0.34 -13.18 16.39
N HIS A 628 0.89 -13.21 16.91
CA HIS A 628 1.39 -12.16 17.78
C HIS A 628 2.91 -12.00 17.65
N ARG A 629 3.39 -10.77 17.87
CA ARG A 629 4.79 -10.43 17.71
C ARG A 629 5.17 -9.24 18.58
N LEU A 630 6.39 -9.27 19.12
CA LEU A 630 7.02 -8.14 19.79
C LEU A 630 8.25 -7.72 19.00
N ASP A 631 8.32 -6.44 18.65
CA ASP A 631 9.50 -5.83 18.04
C ASP A 631 10.08 -4.79 19.01
N LEU A 632 11.40 -4.74 19.12
CA LEU A 632 12.13 -3.83 20.01
C LEU A 632 13.13 -3.01 19.19
N GLY A 633 13.37 -1.76 19.62
CA GLY A 633 14.31 -0.86 18.95
C GLY A 633 15.01 0.09 19.90
N PHE A 634 16.27 0.42 19.59
CA PHE A 634 17.06 1.45 20.26
C PHE A 634 17.70 2.35 19.21
N ASN A 635 17.62 3.66 19.45
CA ASN A 635 18.29 4.69 18.63
C ASN A 635 19.30 5.44 19.49
N PHE A 636 20.58 5.30 19.18
CA PHE A 636 21.67 6.05 19.78
C PHE A 636 22.03 7.23 18.89
N ARG A 637 21.83 8.44 19.36
CA ARG A 637 22.11 9.69 18.64
C ARG A 637 23.35 10.36 19.17
N LYS A 638 24.18 10.88 18.28
CA LYS A 638 25.34 11.69 18.64
C LYS A 638 25.48 12.87 17.70
N GLU A 639 25.40 14.06 18.25
CA GLU A 639 25.71 15.28 17.50
C GLU A 639 27.23 15.47 17.41
N ARG A 640 27.71 15.85 16.24
CA ARG A 640 29.11 16.15 15.98
C ARG A 640 29.20 17.26 14.94
N LYS A 641 30.15 18.18 15.11
CA LYS A 641 30.48 19.14 14.07
C LYS A 641 31.37 18.47 13.02
N ASN A 642 31.08 18.70 11.74
CA ASN A 642 31.95 18.26 10.65
C ASN A 642 33.20 19.16 10.56
N LYS A 643 34.13 18.82 9.64
CA LYS A 643 35.37 19.60 9.40
C LYS A 643 35.10 21.07 8.99
N LYS A 644 33.88 21.38 8.50
CA LYS A 644 33.43 22.73 8.12
C LYS A 644 32.62 23.43 9.22
N GLY A 645 32.58 22.88 10.45
CA GLY A 645 31.85 23.47 11.58
C GLY A 645 30.33 23.26 11.58
N LYS A 646 29.75 22.60 10.55
CA LYS A 646 28.31 22.31 10.49
C LYS A 646 27.95 21.13 11.39
N ASN A 647 26.79 21.20 12.04
CA ASN A 647 26.26 20.14 12.87
C ASN A 647 25.90 18.93 12.00
N GLN A 648 26.29 17.73 12.46
CA GLN A 648 25.90 16.45 11.93
C GLN A 648 25.28 15.62 13.04
N GLU A 649 24.13 15.00 12.76
CA GLU A 649 23.52 14.01 13.64
C GLU A 649 23.87 12.61 13.13
N ARG A 650 24.50 11.79 13.97
CA ARG A 650 24.85 10.38 13.70
C ARG A 650 23.95 9.48 14.55
N ILE A 651 23.31 8.53 13.93
CA ILE A 651 22.34 7.66 14.57
C ILE A 651 22.72 6.20 14.32
N TRP A 652 22.90 5.43 15.40
CA TRP A 652 22.92 3.99 15.37
C TRP A 652 21.55 3.47 15.79
N THR A 653 20.91 2.72 14.90
CA THR A 653 19.62 2.05 15.15
C THR A 653 19.86 0.56 15.30
N PHE A 654 19.48 -0.01 16.44
CA PHE A 654 19.46 -1.44 16.70
C PHE A 654 18.01 -1.89 16.82
N GLY A 655 17.67 -2.97 16.14
CA GLY A 655 16.31 -3.51 16.15
C GLY A 655 16.32 -5.02 16.36
N VAL A 656 15.25 -5.52 16.94
CA VAL A 656 14.96 -6.95 17.02
C VAL A 656 13.52 -7.17 16.60
N TYR A 657 13.34 -7.82 15.46
CA TYR A 657 12.05 -8.25 14.96
C TYR A 657 11.69 -9.60 15.59
N ASN A 658 10.44 -9.77 16.01
CA ASN A 658 9.94 -10.99 16.63
C ASN A 658 10.79 -11.44 17.84
N ALA A 659 10.95 -10.57 18.84
CA ALA A 659 11.91 -10.71 19.94
C ALA A 659 11.76 -11.99 20.77
N TYR A 660 10.57 -12.58 20.83
CA TYR A 660 10.35 -13.87 21.51
C TYR A 660 10.21 -15.06 20.54
N ASN A 661 10.63 -14.90 19.29
CA ASN A 661 10.74 -15.97 18.28
C ASN A 661 9.43 -16.76 18.06
N ARG A 662 8.28 -16.09 18.01
CA ARG A 662 6.99 -16.74 17.75
C ARG A 662 6.96 -17.31 16.35
N GLN A 663 6.59 -18.59 16.23
CA GLN A 663 6.35 -19.27 14.96
C GLN A 663 4.93 -18.92 14.45
N ASN A 664 4.78 -17.74 13.82
CA ASN A 664 3.51 -17.27 13.29
C ASN A 664 3.16 -17.99 11.99
N ALA A 665 1.94 -18.52 11.89
CA ALA A 665 1.48 -19.24 10.70
C ALA A 665 1.31 -18.29 9.50
N VAL A 666 1.93 -18.66 8.36
CA VAL A 666 1.74 -18.02 7.05
C VAL A 666 0.73 -18.80 6.22
N PHE A 667 0.88 -20.12 6.14
CA PHE A 667 -0.07 -21.05 5.53
C PHE A 667 0.11 -22.46 6.09
N TYR A 668 -0.91 -23.28 5.87
CA TYR A 668 -0.90 -24.70 6.18
C TYR A 668 -0.86 -25.53 4.90
N TYR A 669 -0.21 -26.67 4.95
CA TYR A 669 -0.17 -27.64 3.86
C TYR A 669 -0.07 -29.06 4.38
N PHE A 670 -0.54 -30.01 3.59
CA PHE A 670 -0.40 -31.42 3.87
C PHE A 670 0.83 -31.98 3.16
N SER A 671 1.55 -32.87 3.81
CA SER A 671 2.72 -33.55 3.25
C SER A 671 2.97 -34.91 3.93
N ASN A 672 3.46 -35.85 3.14
CA ASN A 672 4.01 -37.11 3.63
C ASN A 672 5.56 -37.12 3.62
N ASN A 673 6.20 -35.93 3.49
CA ASN A 673 7.66 -35.75 3.36
C ASN A 673 8.31 -36.55 2.23
N GLY A 674 7.58 -36.81 1.13
CA GLY A 674 8.07 -37.55 -0.02
C GLY A 674 8.15 -39.06 0.18
N GLN A 675 7.60 -39.60 1.27
CA GLN A 675 7.53 -41.02 1.56
C GLN A 675 6.10 -41.52 1.23
N SER A 676 5.94 -42.36 0.18
CA SER A 676 4.64 -42.85 -0.28
C SER A 676 3.81 -43.54 0.80
N ASP A 677 4.48 -44.23 1.74
CA ASP A 677 3.86 -45.07 2.77
C ASP A 677 3.70 -44.32 4.12
N ALA A 678 4.19 -43.09 4.23
CA ALA A 678 4.06 -42.32 5.45
C ALA A 678 2.67 -41.63 5.53
N PRO A 679 2.06 -41.54 6.73
CA PRO A 679 0.79 -40.83 6.88
C PRO A 679 0.94 -39.36 6.52
N VAL A 680 -0.03 -38.83 5.78
CA VAL A 680 -0.10 -37.41 5.45
C VAL A 680 -0.32 -36.62 6.73
N LYS A 681 0.54 -35.64 7.00
CA LYS A 681 0.47 -34.75 8.18
C LYS A 681 0.22 -33.31 7.76
N LEU A 682 -0.44 -32.58 8.64
CA LEU A 682 -0.65 -31.13 8.46
C LEU A 682 0.58 -30.38 8.99
N TYR A 683 1.23 -29.63 8.12
CA TYR A 683 2.38 -28.78 8.43
C TYR A 683 1.99 -27.31 8.44
N GLN A 684 2.67 -26.53 9.26
CA GLN A 684 2.60 -25.09 9.30
C GLN A 684 3.88 -24.52 8.70
N GLN A 685 3.74 -23.72 7.64
CA GLN A 685 4.82 -22.82 7.23
C GLN A 685 4.75 -21.58 8.11
N SER A 686 5.83 -21.32 8.84
CA SER A 686 5.95 -20.14 9.70
C SER A 686 6.65 -18.99 9.00
N GLY A 687 6.32 -17.77 9.44
CA GLY A 687 6.97 -16.55 9.02
C GLY A 687 8.40 -16.41 9.59
N PHE A 688 8.88 -15.17 9.69
CA PHE A 688 10.24 -14.92 10.13
C PHE A 688 10.46 -15.26 11.61
N PRO A 689 11.60 -15.92 11.92
CA PRO A 689 12.07 -16.09 13.30
C PRO A 689 12.50 -14.74 13.89
N ILE A 690 13.19 -14.77 15.03
CA ILE A 690 13.88 -13.60 15.56
C ILE A 690 14.92 -13.09 14.55
N ILE A 691 14.85 -11.80 14.19
CA ILE A 691 15.81 -11.16 13.27
C ILE A 691 16.37 -9.90 13.91
N PRO A 692 17.66 -9.87 14.25
CA PRO A 692 18.32 -8.63 14.63
C PRO A 692 18.57 -7.75 13.41
N SER A 693 18.55 -6.44 13.61
CA SER A 693 18.88 -5.46 12.59
C SER A 693 19.76 -4.35 13.15
N ILE A 694 20.59 -3.79 12.27
CA ILE A 694 21.47 -2.67 12.59
C ILE A 694 21.51 -1.72 11.40
N LYS A 695 21.42 -0.41 11.69
CA LYS A 695 21.55 0.65 10.68
C LYS A 695 22.37 1.81 11.25
N TYR A 696 23.27 2.35 10.47
CA TYR A 696 23.99 3.58 10.74
C TYR A 696 23.51 4.66 9.80
N SER A 697 23.11 5.82 10.33
CA SER A 697 22.63 6.95 9.53
C SER A 697 23.32 8.25 9.95
N VAL A 698 23.49 9.15 8.99
CA VAL A 698 24.07 10.49 9.19
C VAL A 698 23.15 11.50 8.54
N LYS A 699 22.83 12.57 9.27
CA LYS A 699 22.18 13.79 8.73
C LYS A 699 23.15 14.95 8.80
N PHE A 700 23.20 15.80 7.78
CA PHE A 700 24.13 16.91 7.66
C PHE A 700 23.53 18.11 6.95
#